data_841c4d34390701e7154cf93e7c6a091b
#
_entry.id   841c4d34390701e7154cf93e7c6a091b
#
_cell.length_a   1.000
_cell.length_b   1.000
_cell.length_c   1.000
_cell.angle_alpha   90.00
_cell.angle_beta   90.00
_cell.angle_gamma   90.00
#
_symmetry.space_group_name_H-M   'P 1'
#
loop_
_entity.id
_entity.type
_entity.pdbx_description
1 polymer ?
#
loop_
_entity_poly.entity_id
_entity_poly.type
_entity_poly.pdbx_seq_one_letter_code
_entity_poly.pdbx_strand_id
1 'polypeptide(L)'
;ASLDYLVSSEIITIQNNRVGFAHQSILDYFISQRMMEKYFDGQDIENIIGGKCKQTPGRRYQVQMFLQNLLEYDSSDFILIGERMLISDDIRYYVKYIFYEILGQIQEPDDNIVQFVVDNCENEIYGKYLLNNVIFSRKQYITILRNQGVWEQWYSEPKKKVLVFTLLQSITPDLDNEDISFVKKHAFSDRNDDEQFMRCFLHDIMQESAEMFELRMMFYEHYPEYAKEVYIDVKSMMKQFETRTIRLISFWLQNKIKSQGRYIYRYEEELVDSDDSFFIDNGEIVLNEFLPYIPKESGWEVKYSDWSGRYVHKRSIERACVGLVKKATIALCGKSPEHFWEYYEPYMGRGYHVFNEIILTGLAALSPLYSDRVMRYLGSNVDKNVFDYTSGSDDELGLVKEALKIHGSNCHKEELLLIEDAVCHYISSNAPEWYKRRIEQNKQKVYPPVYWSFWGDLQYELLQCLPEERIGTKTKELLRVLDRRFHKVSSHYCNKNGHSGWVKSPVSDKNISEGQWLQIITNRKLKNHGRHGWIEVKGGFIESSYEAYASDFQSVVKQHPQEMINLVLKNKERVLSGFVDSLFLGVEISEKLEEVDFSVLEKLLCEFPCDMNSHRASYFCGIVEKVNDAHWSLEVMEQLINIALKHCNPELDKPNVTNLEDKEMKSCDMLHS
;
A
#
# COMPACT_ATOMS: atom_id res chain seq x y z
N ALA A 1 14.08 48.05 -51.79
CA ALA A 1 15.12 47.47 -50.89
C ALA A 1 14.49 46.96 -49.59
N SER A 2 13.55 47.62 -48.98
CA SER A 2 12.94 47.20 -47.69
C SER A 2 12.00 45.99 -47.83
N LEU A 3 11.23 45.85 -48.90
CA LEU A 3 10.31 44.75 -49.09
C LEU A 3 11.03 43.42 -49.32
N ASP A 4 12.04 43.44 -50.21
CA ASP A 4 12.85 42.26 -50.50
C ASP A 4 13.62 41.79 -49.26
N TYR A 5 14.09 42.72 -48.44
CA TYR A 5 14.71 42.39 -47.15
C TYR A 5 13.75 41.66 -46.19
N LEU A 6 12.51 42.16 -46.07
CA LEU A 6 11.53 41.54 -45.21
C LEU A 6 11.09 40.15 -45.68
N VAL A 7 11.04 39.92 -46.99
CA VAL A 7 10.81 38.61 -47.61
C VAL A 7 12.00 37.67 -47.37
N SER A 8 13.21 38.15 -47.60
CA SER A 8 14.44 37.36 -47.43
C SER A 8 14.73 37.01 -45.96
N SER A 9 14.24 37.84 -45.02
CA SER A 9 14.31 37.61 -43.56
C SER A 9 13.15 36.78 -43.03
N GLU A 10 12.30 36.23 -43.91
CA GLU A 10 11.14 35.40 -43.57
C GLU A 10 10.15 36.11 -42.61
N ILE A 11 10.11 37.42 -42.62
CA ILE A 11 9.16 38.23 -41.81
C ILE A 11 7.81 38.30 -42.52
N ILE A 12 7.83 38.46 -43.83
CA ILE A 12 6.64 38.52 -44.69
C ILE A 12 6.72 37.52 -45.83
N THR A 13 5.56 37.12 -46.36
CA THR A 13 5.40 36.34 -47.57
C THR A 13 4.57 37.10 -48.57
N ILE A 14 4.87 36.93 -49.89
CA ILE A 14 4.08 37.51 -50.97
C ILE A 14 3.47 36.36 -51.76
N GLN A 15 2.17 36.21 -51.74
CA GLN A 15 1.41 35.21 -52.48
C GLN A 15 0.23 35.87 -53.21
N ASN A 16 0.12 35.63 -54.54
CA ASN A 16 -0.99 36.18 -55.36
C ASN A 16 -1.16 37.68 -55.22
N ASN A 17 -0.09 38.47 -55.27
CA ASN A 17 -0.06 39.92 -55.08
C ASN A 17 -0.59 40.41 -53.70
N ARG A 18 -0.64 39.51 -52.71
CA ARG A 18 -0.99 39.87 -51.33
C ARG A 18 0.21 39.68 -50.44
N VAL A 19 0.48 40.63 -49.58
CA VAL A 19 1.52 40.56 -48.56
C VAL A 19 0.89 40.02 -47.29
N GLY A 20 1.51 39.02 -46.69
CA GLY A 20 1.13 38.45 -45.39
C GLY A 20 2.33 38.30 -44.51
N PHE A 21 2.16 38.13 -43.21
CA PHE A 21 3.25 37.73 -42.31
C PHE A 21 3.59 36.25 -42.53
N ALA A 22 4.86 35.91 -42.49
CA ALA A 22 5.33 34.53 -42.65
C ALA A 22 4.83 33.63 -41.53
N HIS A 23 4.78 34.14 -40.32
CA HIS A 23 4.27 33.43 -39.13
C HIS A 23 3.25 34.30 -38.40
N GLN A 24 2.20 33.64 -37.87
CA GLN A 24 1.15 34.30 -37.10
C GLN A 24 1.72 35.02 -35.85
N SER A 25 2.73 34.48 -35.22
CA SER A 25 3.39 35.07 -34.05
C SER A 25 4.01 36.45 -34.35
N ILE A 26 4.50 36.68 -35.55
CA ILE A 26 5.05 37.97 -35.97
C ILE A 26 3.91 39.00 -36.09
N LEU A 27 2.78 38.62 -36.67
CA LEU A 27 1.59 39.46 -36.72
C LEU A 27 1.09 39.77 -35.28
N ASP A 28 1.00 38.78 -34.41
CA ASP A 28 0.53 38.95 -33.06
C ASP A 28 1.47 39.86 -32.24
N TYR A 29 2.77 39.79 -32.49
CA TYR A 29 3.74 40.71 -31.88
C TYR A 29 3.49 42.15 -32.36
N PHE A 30 3.35 42.42 -33.64
CA PHE A 30 3.08 43.77 -34.13
C PHE A 30 1.75 44.30 -33.66
N ILE A 31 0.72 43.48 -33.54
CA ILE A 31 -0.56 43.87 -32.95
C ILE A 31 -0.39 44.21 -31.50
N SER A 32 0.39 43.42 -30.73
CA SER A 32 0.66 43.76 -29.32
C SER A 32 1.41 45.08 -29.15
N GLN A 33 2.38 45.37 -30.03
CA GLN A 33 3.06 46.68 -30.08
C GLN A 33 2.08 47.83 -30.37
N ARG A 34 1.14 47.60 -31.30
CA ARG A 34 0.09 48.60 -31.56
C ARG A 34 -0.87 48.80 -30.39
N MET A 35 -1.07 47.74 -29.56
CA MET A 35 -1.81 47.86 -28.32
C MET A 35 -1.04 48.72 -27.29
N MET A 36 0.29 48.53 -27.18
CA MET A 36 1.16 49.37 -26.36
C MET A 36 1.09 50.84 -26.77
N GLU A 37 1.20 51.14 -28.09
CA GLU A 37 1.04 52.52 -28.62
C GLU A 37 -0.30 53.13 -28.17
N LYS A 38 -1.40 52.43 -28.34
CA LYS A 38 -2.74 52.89 -27.93
C LYS A 38 -2.84 53.11 -26.42
N TYR A 39 -2.17 52.29 -25.62
CA TYR A 39 -2.07 52.44 -24.16
C TYR A 39 -1.35 53.77 -23.83
N PHE A 40 -0.21 54.05 -24.44
CA PHE A 40 0.52 55.30 -24.24
C PHE A 40 -0.21 56.52 -24.78
N ASP A 41 -1.08 56.35 -25.78
CA ASP A 41 -1.99 57.40 -26.26
C ASP A 41 -3.18 57.64 -25.31
N GLY A 42 -3.27 56.90 -24.18
CA GLY A 42 -4.30 57.06 -23.16
C GLY A 42 -5.69 56.51 -23.56
N GLN A 43 -5.77 55.55 -24.48
CA GLN A 43 -7.03 54.92 -24.87
C GLN A 43 -7.56 53.96 -23.78
N ASP A 44 -8.91 53.89 -23.68
CA ASP A 44 -9.56 52.95 -22.78
C ASP A 44 -9.29 51.50 -23.17
N ILE A 45 -9.28 50.60 -22.19
CA ILE A 45 -8.91 49.17 -22.36
C ILE A 45 -9.84 48.48 -23.38
N GLU A 46 -11.09 48.81 -23.45
CA GLU A 46 -12.07 48.31 -24.41
C GLU A 46 -11.70 48.70 -25.86
N ASN A 47 -11.08 49.88 -26.04
CA ASN A 47 -10.61 50.37 -27.34
C ASN A 47 -9.27 49.69 -27.73
N ILE A 48 -8.44 49.38 -26.75
CA ILE A 48 -7.18 48.68 -26.96
C ILE A 48 -7.44 47.23 -27.35
N ILE A 49 -8.21 46.48 -26.55
CA ILE A 49 -8.52 45.05 -26.78
C ILE A 49 -9.52 44.88 -27.93
N GLY A 50 -10.45 45.81 -28.07
CA GLY A 50 -11.59 45.80 -29.00
C GLY A 50 -12.84 45.18 -28.37
N GLY A 51 -14.02 45.59 -28.88
CA GLY A 51 -15.30 45.10 -28.37
C GLY A 51 -15.47 43.58 -28.44
N LYS A 52 -16.48 43.07 -27.70
CA LYS A 52 -16.74 41.63 -27.53
C LYS A 52 -16.68 40.77 -28.81
N CYS A 53 -17.15 41.32 -29.94
CA CYS A 53 -17.14 40.62 -31.24
C CYS A 53 -15.71 40.46 -31.84
N LYS A 54 -14.75 41.27 -31.42
CA LYS A 54 -13.35 41.21 -31.85
C LYS A 54 -12.48 40.38 -30.94
N GLN A 55 -12.98 39.99 -29.78
CA GLN A 55 -12.26 39.14 -28.81
C GLN A 55 -12.39 37.67 -29.22
N THR A 56 -11.62 37.29 -30.19
CA THR A 56 -11.49 35.89 -30.72
C THR A 56 -10.39 35.15 -29.99
N PRO A 57 -10.30 33.81 -30.13
CA PRO A 57 -9.15 33.03 -29.57
C PRO A 57 -7.79 33.53 -30.04
N GLY A 58 -7.67 34.00 -31.29
CA GLY A 58 -6.43 34.63 -31.80
C GLY A 58 -6.12 35.94 -31.08
N ARG A 59 -7.14 36.73 -30.75
CA ARG A 59 -6.98 37.99 -29.99
C ARG A 59 -6.40 37.72 -28.59
N ARG A 60 -6.67 36.57 -28.01
CA ARG A 60 -6.13 36.17 -26.73
C ARG A 60 -4.59 36.22 -26.67
N TYR A 61 -3.90 35.68 -27.70
CA TYR A 61 -2.44 35.71 -27.76
C TYR A 61 -1.88 37.13 -27.88
N GLN A 62 -2.55 37.97 -28.64
CA GLN A 62 -2.18 39.39 -28.79
C GLN A 62 -2.31 40.17 -27.48
N VAL A 63 -3.38 39.91 -26.73
CA VAL A 63 -3.60 40.51 -25.37
C VAL A 63 -2.55 39.92 -24.39
N GLN A 64 -2.24 38.66 -24.49
CA GLN A 64 -1.20 38.07 -23.66
C GLN A 64 0.15 38.75 -23.87
N MET A 65 0.59 38.90 -25.12
CA MET A 65 1.83 39.62 -25.46
C MET A 65 1.79 41.07 -25.02
N PHE A 66 0.65 41.73 -25.18
CA PHE A 66 0.46 43.09 -24.71
C PHE A 66 0.65 43.23 -23.21
N LEU A 67 0.03 42.37 -22.43
CA LEU A 67 0.14 42.36 -20.96
C LEU A 67 1.54 41.97 -20.50
N GLN A 68 2.21 41.03 -21.19
CA GLN A 68 3.62 40.68 -20.92
C GLN A 68 4.56 41.84 -21.17
N ASN A 69 4.41 42.55 -22.31
CA ASN A 69 5.19 43.74 -22.62
C ASN A 69 4.93 44.85 -21.60
N LEU A 70 3.70 44.98 -21.13
CA LEU A 70 3.34 45.97 -20.12
C LEU A 70 3.97 45.66 -18.79
N LEU A 71 3.95 44.40 -18.38
CA LEU A 71 4.66 43.91 -17.15
C LEU A 71 6.16 44.16 -17.21
N GLU A 72 6.79 43.90 -18.38
CA GLU A 72 8.22 44.16 -18.58
C GLU A 72 8.53 45.70 -18.56
N TYR A 73 7.58 46.54 -18.97
CA TYR A 73 7.73 47.97 -18.95
C TYR A 73 7.55 48.53 -17.53
N ASP A 74 6.43 48.26 -16.89
CA ASP A 74 6.08 48.69 -15.53
C ASP A 74 4.99 47.81 -14.94
N SER A 75 5.23 47.23 -13.79
CA SER A 75 4.29 46.37 -13.07
C SER A 75 3.05 47.14 -12.59
N SER A 76 3.18 48.44 -12.25
CA SER A 76 2.04 49.31 -11.85
C SER A 76 1.07 49.44 -12.99
N ASP A 77 1.55 49.68 -14.22
CA ASP A 77 0.76 49.78 -15.43
C ASP A 77 0.08 48.45 -15.77
N PHE A 78 0.79 47.36 -15.61
CA PHE A 78 0.26 46.01 -15.79
C PHE A 78 -0.91 45.76 -14.83
N ILE A 79 -0.78 46.11 -13.56
CA ILE A 79 -1.85 45.98 -12.55
C ILE A 79 -3.01 46.88 -12.87
N LEU A 80 -2.78 48.17 -13.16
CA LEU A 80 -3.82 49.13 -13.50
C LEU A 80 -4.69 48.65 -14.66
N ILE A 81 -4.07 48.14 -15.71
CA ILE A 81 -4.78 47.59 -16.87
C ILE A 81 -5.49 46.27 -16.52
N GLY A 82 -4.86 45.41 -15.73
CA GLY A 82 -5.46 44.20 -15.23
C GLY A 82 -6.75 44.44 -14.45
N GLU A 83 -6.72 45.37 -13.49
CA GLU A 83 -7.92 45.75 -12.73
C GLU A 83 -9.04 46.27 -13.62
N ARG A 84 -8.71 47.17 -14.55
CA ARG A 84 -9.71 47.70 -15.52
C ARG A 84 -10.32 46.57 -16.36
N MET A 85 -9.48 45.60 -16.80
CA MET A 85 -9.97 44.40 -17.50
C MET A 85 -10.92 43.59 -16.63
N LEU A 86 -10.59 43.36 -15.37
CA LEU A 86 -11.36 42.50 -14.47
C LEU A 86 -12.75 43.10 -14.17
N ILE A 87 -12.83 44.41 -14.05
CA ILE A 87 -14.08 45.12 -13.74
C ILE A 87 -14.94 45.30 -15.00
N SER A 88 -14.36 45.49 -16.19
CA SER A 88 -15.09 45.80 -17.42
C SER A 88 -16.07 44.70 -17.84
N ASP A 89 -17.32 45.03 -18.04
CA ASP A 89 -18.34 44.14 -18.60
C ASP A 89 -18.14 43.84 -20.08
N ASP A 90 -17.41 44.69 -20.83
CA ASP A 90 -17.16 44.53 -22.24
C ASP A 90 -15.99 43.57 -22.58
N ILE A 91 -15.27 43.09 -21.57
CA ILE A 91 -14.20 42.13 -21.73
C ILE A 91 -14.70 40.72 -21.34
N ARG A 92 -14.52 39.76 -22.27
CA ARG A 92 -14.91 38.38 -22.05
C ARG A 92 -14.06 37.73 -20.99
N TYR A 93 -14.63 36.80 -20.20
CA TYR A 93 -13.95 36.12 -19.11
C TYR A 93 -12.64 35.42 -19.54
N TYR A 94 -12.61 34.71 -20.65
CA TYR A 94 -11.40 34.03 -21.11
C TYR A 94 -10.26 34.98 -21.52
N VAL A 95 -10.57 36.28 -21.78
CA VAL A 95 -9.54 37.32 -21.99
C VAL A 95 -9.08 37.86 -20.63
N LYS A 96 -10.00 38.08 -19.68
CA LYS A 96 -9.67 38.44 -18.29
C LYS A 96 -8.75 37.38 -17.66
N TYR A 97 -8.98 36.11 -17.98
CA TYR A 97 -8.19 34.99 -17.44
C TYR A 97 -6.69 35.07 -17.76
N ILE A 98 -6.31 35.72 -18.85
CA ILE A 98 -4.91 35.93 -19.23
C ILE A 98 -4.15 36.71 -18.15
N PHE A 99 -4.78 37.70 -17.53
CA PHE A 99 -4.18 38.48 -16.44
C PHE A 99 -3.80 37.54 -15.27
N TYR A 100 -4.70 36.62 -14.87
CA TYR A 100 -4.41 35.67 -13.82
C TYR A 100 -3.32 34.67 -14.22
N GLU A 101 -3.29 34.23 -15.49
CA GLU A 101 -2.24 33.34 -15.99
C GLU A 101 -0.85 34.00 -15.91
N ILE A 102 -0.74 35.25 -16.35
CA ILE A 102 0.53 35.98 -16.31
C ILE A 102 0.92 36.24 -14.85
N LEU A 103 0.01 36.73 -14.03
CA LEU A 103 0.24 37.00 -12.61
C LEU A 103 0.71 35.72 -11.89
N GLY A 104 0.09 34.58 -12.16
CA GLY A 104 0.49 33.29 -11.58
C GLY A 104 1.85 32.76 -12.07
N GLN A 105 2.40 33.28 -13.16
CA GLN A 105 3.72 32.85 -13.69
C GLN A 105 4.88 33.68 -13.11
N ILE A 106 4.61 34.80 -12.46
CA ILE A 106 5.66 35.66 -11.87
C ILE A 106 6.29 34.94 -10.70
N GLN A 107 7.59 34.65 -10.80
CA GLN A 107 8.32 33.93 -9.75
C GLN A 107 8.69 34.84 -8.57
N GLU A 108 9.11 36.07 -8.86
CA GLU A 108 9.52 37.07 -7.88
C GLU A 108 8.65 38.32 -8.05
N PRO A 109 7.44 38.35 -7.41
CA PRO A 109 6.58 39.51 -7.47
C PRO A 109 7.21 40.72 -6.79
N ASP A 110 7.16 41.86 -7.45
CA ASP A 110 7.59 43.12 -6.86
C ASP A 110 6.54 43.70 -5.88
N ASP A 111 6.88 44.80 -5.23
CA ASP A 111 6.02 45.42 -4.19
C ASP A 111 4.65 45.78 -4.73
N ASN A 112 4.52 46.24 -5.98
CA ASN A 112 3.23 46.62 -6.58
C ASN A 112 2.31 45.41 -6.74
N ILE A 113 2.89 44.28 -7.21
CA ILE A 113 2.17 43.01 -7.38
C ILE A 113 1.78 42.43 -6.02
N VAL A 114 2.70 42.47 -5.06
CA VAL A 114 2.43 42.04 -3.69
C VAL A 114 1.26 42.82 -3.10
N GLN A 115 1.32 44.16 -3.19
CA GLN A 115 0.26 45.04 -2.67
C GLN A 115 -1.07 44.76 -3.34
N PHE A 116 -1.08 44.64 -4.68
CA PHE A 116 -2.28 44.29 -5.43
C PHE A 116 -2.92 42.99 -4.95
N VAL A 117 -2.11 41.94 -4.80
CA VAL A 117 -2.61 40.60 -4.38
C VAL A 117 -3.17 40.66 -2.96
N VAL A 118 -2.49 41.32 -2.04
CA VAL A 118 -2.91 41.45 -0.64
C VAL A 118 -4.23 42.27 -0.54
N ASP A 119 -4.31 43.40 -1.21
CA ASP A 119 -5.49 44.29 -1.13
C ASP A 119 -6.72 43.69 -1.81
N ASN A 120 -6.52 42.83 -2.79
CA ASN A 120 -7.59 42.33 -3.66
C ASN A 120 -7.94 40.86 -3.50
N CYS A 121 -7.25 40.10 -2.65
CA CYS A 121 -7.58 38.68 -2.41
C CYS A 121 -8.99 38.48 -1.84
N GLU A 122 -9.58 39.50 -1.22
CA GLU A 122 -10.94 39.51 -0.70
C GLU A 122 -11.93 40.34 -1.53
N ASN A 123 -11.54 40.82 -2.71
CA ASN A 123 -12.39 41.63 -3.55
C ASN A 123 -13.67 40.89 -3.94
N GLU A 124 -14.84 41.50 -3.79
CA GLU A 124 -16.16 40.89 -4.03
C GLU A 124 -16.36 40.46 -5.49
N ILE A 125 -15.75 41.14 -6.46
CA ILE A 125 -15.96 40.93 -7.89
C ILE A 125 -15.03 39.84 -8.40
N TYR A 126 -13.75 39.91 -8.09
CA TYR A 126 -12.72 39.04 -8.68
C TYR A 126 -11.77 38.38 -7.68
N GLY A 127 -11.86 38.66 -6.40
CA GLY A 127 -10.98 38.06 -5.37
C GLY A 127 -11.07 36.56 -5.34
N LYS A 128 -12.25 35.95 -5.50
CA LYS A 128 -12.42 34.51 -5.59
C LYS A 128 -11.62 33.88 -6.75
N TYR A 129 -11.57 34.55 -7.89
CA TYR A 129 -10.81 34.09 -9.05
C TYR A 129 -9.32 34.29 -8.84
N LEU A 130 -8.91 35.37 -8.17
CA LEU A 130 -7.53 35.62 -7.77
C LEU A 130 -7.04 34.50 -6.81
N LEU A 131 -7.82 34.18 -5.78
CA LEU A 131 -7.53 33.06 -4.87
C LEU A 131 -7.34 31.74 -5.62
N ASN A 132 -8.30 31.35 -6.45
CA ASN A 132 -8.33 30.04 -7.09
C ASN A 132 -7.31 29.89 -8.22
N ASN A 133 -7.04 30.95 -9.02
CA ASN A 133 -6.21 30.83 -10.21
C ASN A 133 -4.78 31.32 -10.02
N VAL A 134 -4.50 32.08 -8.98
CA VAL A 134 -3.17 32.63 -8.70
C VAL A 134 -2.64 32.11 -7.37
N ILE A 135 -3.35 32.35 -6.29
CA ILE A 135 -2.82 32.17 -4.94
C ILE A 135 -2.70 30.68 -4.57
N PHE A 136 -3.82 29.93 -4.60
CA PHE A 136 -3.84 28.53 -4.12
C PHE A 136 -2.93 27.57 -4.90
N SER A 137 -2.48 27.94 -6.07
CA SER A 137 -1.61 27.10 -6.90
C SER A 137 -0.12 27.49 -6.84
N ARG A 138 0.25 28.52 -6.08
CA ARG A 138 1.60 29.11 -6.13
C ARG A 138 2.13 29.44 -4.74
N LYS A 139 3.15 28.70 -4.31
CA LYS A 139 3.78 28.88 -3.00
C LYS A 139 4.25 30.32 -2.73
N GLN A 140 4.83 30.99 -3.72
CA GLN A 140 5.26 32.38 -3.57
C GLN A 140 4.16 33.32 -3.08
N TYR A 141 2.96 33.24 -3.65
CA TYR A 141 1.83 34.09 -3.24
C TYR A 141 1.27 33.69 -1.87
N ILE A 142 1.24 32.40 -1.58
CA ILE A 142 0.84 31.89 -0.27
C ILE A 142 1.78 32.42 0.82
N THR A 143 3.10 32.38 0.56
CA THR A 143 4.13 32.91 1.46
C THR A 143 4.00 34.43 1.62
N ILE A 144 3.69 35.16 0.54
CA ILE A 144 3.44 36.60 0.59
C ILE A 144 2.28 36.92 1.54
N LEU A 145 1.13 36.26 1.39
CA LEU A 145 -0.02 36.48 2.28
C LEU A 145 0.31 36.19 3.75
N ARG A 146 1.11 35.15 4.01
CA ARG A 146 1.60 34.88 5.37
C ARG A 146 2.44 36.03 5.90
N ASN A 147 3.45 36.46 5.15
CA ASN A 147 4.40 37.47 5.56
C ASN A 147 3.75 38.84 5.77
N GLN A 148 2.67 39.14 5.05
CA GLN A 148 1.86 40.33 5.20
C GLN A 148 0.80 40.22 6.32
N GLY A 149 0.79 39.12 7.07
CA GLY A 149 -0.11 38.92 8.21
C GLY A 149 -1.55 38.55 7.86
N VAL A 150 -1.84 38.30 6.58
CA VAL A 150 -3.20 37.95 6.11
C VAL A 150 -3.66 36.64 6.74
N TRP A 151 -2.77 35.67 6.94
CA TRP A 151 -3.11 34.40 7.60
C TRP A 151 -3.60 34.59 9.03
N GLU A 152 -2.96 35.45 9.81
CA GLU A 152 -3.37 35.77 11.19
C GLU A 152 -4.74 36.46 11.20
N GLN A 153 -4.96 37.39 10.27
CA GLN A 153 -6.24 38.04 10.10
C GLN A 153 -7.35 37.04 9.78
N TRP A 154 -7.16 36.21 8.75
CA TRP A 154 -8.15 35.19 8.34
C TRP A 154 -8.38 34.12 9.42
N TYR A 155 -7.34 33.73 10.13
CA TYR A 155 -7.48 32.75 11.22
C TYR A 155 -8.31 33.31 12.39
N SER A 156 -8.22 34.63 12.64
CA SER A 156 -9.04 35.28 13.67
C SER A 156 -10.54 35.38 13.31
N GLU A 157 -10.87 35.24 12.02
CA GLU A 157 -12.24 35.33 11.51
C GLU A 157 -12.82 33.92 11.26
N PRO A 158 -13.83 33.44 12.02
CA PRO A 158 -14.33 32.06 11.91
C PRO A 158 -14.75 31.64 10.49
N LYS A 159 -15.27 32.58 9.67
CA LYS A 159 -15.69 32.31 8.30
C LYS A 159 -14.54 32.19 7.32
N LYS A 160 -13.36 32.73 7.63
CA LYS A 160 -12.18 32.77 6.76
C LYS A 160 -11.11 31.75 7.16
N LYS A 161 -11.20 31.17 8.34
CA LYS A 161 -10.25 30.10 8.77
C LYS A 161 -10.04 29.00 7.73
N VAL A 162 -11.11 28.62 7.02
CA VAL A 162 -11.06 27.62 5.95
C VAL A 162 -10.08 27.99 4.82
N LEU A 163 -9.90 29.30 4.56
CA LEU A 163 -8.93 29.75 3.55
C LEU A 163 -7.51 29.45 3.99
N VAL A 164 -7.17 29.67 5.27
CA VAL A 164 -5.85 29.37 5.82
C VAL A 164 -5.56 27.86 5.71
N PHE A 165 -6.52 27.00 6.06
CA PHE A 165 -6.35 25.56 5.90
C PHE A 165 -6.17 25.15 4.42
N THR A 166 -6.89 25.82 3.50
CA THR A 166 -6.70 25.58 2.06
C THR A 166 -5.31 26.01 1.59
N LEU A 167 -4.79 27.14 2.08
CA LEU A 167 -3.43 27.59 1.77
C LEU A 167 -2.39 26.57 2.27
N LEU A 168 -2.49 26.15 3.53
CA LEU A 168 -1.60 25.13 4.10
C LEU A 168 -1.64 23.82 3.31
N GLN A 169 -2.83 23.33 2.99
CA GLN A 169 -3.00 22.13 2.19
C GLN A 169 -2.36 22.24 0.80
N SER A 170 -2.42 23.42 0.20
CA SER A 170 -1.88 23.67 -1.15
C SER A 170 -0.35 23.64 -1.20
N ILE A 171 0.32 23.95 -0.09
CA ILE A 171 1.80 23.96 0.00
C ILE A 171 2.39 22.73 0.68
N THR A 172 1.58 21.87 1.26
CA THR A 172 2.05 20.58 1.77
C THR A 172 2.49 19.70 0.57
N PRO A 173 3.69 19.06 0.59
CA PRO A 173 4.60 18.84 1.73
C PRO A 173 5.68 19.92 1.94
N ASP A 174 5.71 21.01 1.18
CA ASP A 174 6.79 21.99 1.14
C ASP A 174 6.66 23.11 2.19
N LEU A 175 6.13 22.80 3.38
CA LEU A 175 6.03 23.76 4.47
C LEU A 175 7.40 24.22 4.93
N ASP A 176 7.58 25.56 5.05
CA ASP A 176 8.79 26.14 5.62
C ASP A 176 8.68 26.31 7.16
N ASN A 177 9.76 26.75 7.79
CA ASN A 177 9.80 26.92 9.24
C ASN A 177 8.83 27.97 9.78
N GLU A 178 8.45 28.94 8.99
CA GLU A 178 7.49 29.97 9.38
C GLU A 178 6.05 29.45 9.27
N ASP A 179 5.74 28.63 8.25
CA ASP A 179 4.47 27.91 8.12
C ASP A 179 4.27 27.00 9.33
N ILE A 180 5.30 26.23 9.68
CA ILE A 180 5.30 25.34 10.85
C ILE A 180 5.15 26.14 12.15
N SER A 181 5.80 27.30 12.26
CA SER A 181 5.68 28.18 13.42
C SER A 181 4.27 28.72 13.57
N PHE A 182 3.62 29.08 12.46
CA PHE A 182 2.20 29.48 12.47
C PHE A 182 1.32 28.35 13.01
N VAL A 183 1.47 27.13 12.50
CA VAL A 183 0.71 25.97 12.99
C VAL A 183 0.96 25.72 14.47
N LYS A 184 2.22 25.73 14.93
CA LYS A 184 2.59 25.55 16.35
C LYS A 184 1.98 26.60 17.26
N LYS A 185 1.88 27.85 16.79
CA LYS A 185 1.29 28.97 17.53
C LYS A 185 -0.20 28.75 17.82
N HIS A 186 -0.94 28.17 16.86
CA HIS A 186 -2.39 28.01 16.91
C HIS A 186 -2.84 26.60 17.31
N ALA A 187 -1.95 25.61 17.26
CA ALA A 187 -2.25 24.22 17.63
C ALA A 187 -2.68 24.09 19.10
N PHE A 188 -3.50 23.08 19.35
CA PHE A 188 -4.01 22.64 20.67
C PHE A 188 -4.88 23.68 21.39
N SER A 189 -5.39 24.67 20.64
CA SER A 189 -6.33 25.67 21.17
C SER A 189 -7.79 25.28 20.93
N ASP A 190 -8.08 24.68 19.80
CA ASP A 190 -9.41 24.20 19.41
C ASP A 190 -9.30 22.88 18.64
N ARG A 191 -10.05 21.86 19.08
CA ARG A 191 -9.98 20.52 18.47
C ARG A 191 -10.38 20.49 17.00
N ASN A 192 -11.35 21.32 16.58
CA ASN A 192 -11.80 21.32 15.19
C ASN A 192 -10.72 21.95 14.30
N ASP A 193 -10.02 22.97 14.78
CA ASP A 193 -8.90 23.58 14.07
C ASP A 193 -7.73 22.59 13.99
N ASP A 194 -7.44 21.86 15.06
CA ASP A 194 -6.41 20.81 15.09
C ASP A 194 -6.72 19.70 14.08
N GLU A 195 -7.98 19.27 13.96
CA GLU A 195 -8.40 18.31 12.94
C GLU A 195 -8.15 18.84 11.52
N GLN A 196 -8.37 20.13 11.26
CA GLN A 196 -8.08 20.73 9.96
C GLN A 196 -6.57 20.82 9.71
N PHE A 197 -5.77 21.24 10.69
CA PHE A 197 -4.31 21.22 10.58
C PHE A 197 -3.80 19.81 10.25
N MET A 198 -4.28 18.80 10.96
CA MET A 198 -3.88 17.42 10.71
C MET A 198 -4.25 16.95 9.30
N ARG A 199 -5.42 17.32 8.79
CA ARG A 199 -5.79 17.02 7.40
C ARG A 199 -4.86 17.69 6.38
N CYS A 200 -4.31 18.86 6.69
CA CYS A 200 -3.38 19.54 5.79
C CYS A 200 -2.05 18.82 5.63
N PHE A 201 -1.53 18.14 6.66
CA PHE A 201 -0.17 17.57 6.64
C PHE A 201 -0.06 16.09 7.00
N LEU A 202 -1.19 15.37 7.15
CA LEU A 202 -1.16 13.93 7.41
C LEU A 202 -1.11 13.06 6.14
N HIS A 203 -1.32 13.63 4.96
CA HIS A 203 -1.33 12.88 3.71
C HIS A 203 0.06 12.79 3.08
N ASP A 204 0.42 11.59 2.61
CA ASP A 204 1.56 11.23 1.76
C ASP A 204 2.89 11.92 2.06
N ILE A 205 3.61 11.43 3.05
CA ILE A 205 4.95 11.92 3.39
C ILE A 205 5.98 11.22 2.52
N MET A 206 6.29 11.81 1.38
CA MET A 206 7.41 11.36 0.54
C MET A 206 8.73 12.06 0.89
N GLN A 207 8.67 13.29 1.35
CA GLN A 207 9.83 14.06 1.81
C GLN A 207 9.43 14.87 3.03
N GLU A 208 10.16 14.74 4.12
CA GLU A 208 9.84 15.39 5.39
C GLU A 208 11.06 16.06 5.99
N SER A 209 10.93 17.35 6.33
CA SER A 209 11.96 18.05 7.12
C SER A 209 11.96 17.58 8.57
N ALA A 210 13.01 17.92 9.32
CA ALA A 210 13.07 17.65 10.76
C ALA A 210 11.93 18.32 11.51
N GLU A 211 11.64 19.54 11.13
CA GLU A 211 10.64 20.40 11.75
C GLU A 211 9.22 19.86 11.50
N MET A 212 8.95 19.36 10.30
CA MET A 212 7.68 18.69 9.97
C MET A 212 7.48 17.41 10.76
N PHE A 213 8.52 16.61 10.89
CA PHE A 213 8.47 15.41 11.72
C PHE A 213 8.14 15.74 13.18
N GLU A 214 8.82 16.73 13.77
CA GLU A 214 8.54 17.16 15.15
C GLU A 214 7.12 17.73 15.30
N LEU A 215 6.64 18.52 14.34
CA LEU A 215 5.25 18.98 14.32
C LEU A 215 4.27 17.82 14.32
N ARG A 216 4.48 16.85 13.47
CA ARG A 216 3.66 15.66 13.35
C ARG A 216 3.66 14.85 14.65
N MET A 217 4.82 14.64 15.24
CA MET A 217 4.92 13.94 16.53
C MET A 217 4.17 14.67 17.63
N MET A 218 4.23 16.02 17.70
CA MET A 218 3.45 16.80 18.67
C MET A 218 1.95 16.52 18.53
N PHE A 219 1.41 16.46 17.33
CA PHE A 219 0.00 16.13 17.11
C PHE A 219 -0.33 14.68 17.47
N TYR A 220 0.51 13.71 17.13
CA TYR A 220 0.31 12.31 17.51
C TYR A 220 0.39 12.09 19.02
N GLU A 221 1.28 12.80 19.70
CA GLU A 221 1.37 12.74 21.16
C GLU A 221 0.14 13.33 21.85
N HIS A 222 -0.43 14.40 21.28
CA HIS A 222 -1.64 15.03 21.79
C HIS A 222 -2.92 14.26 21.40
N TYR A 223 -3.00 13.75 20.17
CA TYR A 223 -4.13 13.01 19.60
C TYR A 223 -3.70 11.65 19.04
N PRO A 224 -3.42 10.65 19.89
CA PRO A 224 -2.91 9.34 19.45
C PRO A 224 -3.84 8.59 18.49
N GLU A 225 -5.14 8.89 18.52
CA GLU A 225 -6.15 8.30 17.65
C GLU A 225 -5.90 8.59 16.16
N TYR A 226 -5.30 9.73 15.82
CA TYR A 226 -5.04 10.09 14.42
C TYR A 226 -3.84 9.34 13.80
N ALA A 227 -2.94 8.82 14.62
CA ALA A 227 -1.86 7.97 14.13
C ALA A 227 -2.35 6.68 13.45
N LYS A 228 -3.64 6.32 13.60
CA LYS A 228 -4.25 5.13 13.00
C LYS A 228 -4.54 5.26 11.51
N GLU A 229 -4.78 6.48 11.04
CA GLU A 229 -5.31 6.75 9.69
C GLU A 229 -4.22 7.12 8.69
N VAL A 230 -2.97 7.23 9.14
CA VAL A 230 -1.86 7.71 8.31
C VAL A 230 -1.22 6.56 7.55
N TYR A 231 -1.20 6.71 6.24
CA TYR A 231 -0.37 5.90 5.37
C TYR A 231 1.02 6.53 5.30
N ILE A 232 2.04 5.80 5.76
CA ILE A 232 3.43 6.24 5.67
C ILE A 232 4.19 5.20 4.87
N ASP A 233 4.91 5.62 3.86
CA ASP A 233 5.90 4.78 3.19
C ASP A 233 7.12 4.62 4.11
N VAL A 234 7.06 3.60 4.97
CA VAL A 234 8.11 3.31 5.93
C VAL A 234 9.44 3.04 5.25
N LYS A 235 9.44 2.44 4.07
CA LYS A 235 10.65 2.13 3.31
C LYS A 235 11.37 3.41 2.85
N SER A 236 10.64 4.38 2.33
CA SER A 236 11.21 5.68 1.96
C SER A 236 11.66 6.46 3.19
N MET A 237 10.89 6.43 4.27
CA MET A 237 11.27 7.06 5.53
C MET A 237 12.51 6.41 6.15
N MET A 238 12.65 5.09 6.16
CA MET A 238 13.85 4.40 6.65
C MET A 238 15.10 4.79 5.86
N LYS A 239 14.99 5.00 4.55
CA LYS A 239 16.12 5.43 3.73
C LYS A 239 16.58 6.87 4.00
N GLN A 240 15.65 7.74 4.35
CA GLN A 240 15.92 9.17 4.48
C GLN A 240 16.00 9.63 5.93
N PHE A 241 15.25 9.01 6.83
CA PHE A 241 15.01 9.48 8.20
C PHE A 241 14.99 8.33 9.21
N GLU A 242 15.96 7.44 9.16
CA GLU A 242 16.02 6.18 9.91
C GLU A 242 15.66 6.34 11.40
N THR A 243 16.32 7.27 12.09
CA THR A 243 16.09 7.50 13.53
C THR A 243 14.67 8.01 13.81
N ARG A 244 14.14 8.86 12.94
CA ARG A 244 12.76 9.39 13.06
C ARG A 244 11.73 8.30 12.84
N THR A 245 11.96 7.43 11.87
CA THR A 245 11.09 6.28 11.60
C THR A 245 11.04 5.35 12.80
N ILE A 246 12.18 5.07 13.43
CA ILE A 246 12.26 4.26 14.65
C ILE A 246 11.47 4.92 15.79
N ARG A 247 11.59 6.22 15.99
CA ARG A 247 10.83 6.96 17.00
C ARG A 247 9.32 6.90 16.75
N LEU A 248 8.89 7.03 15.49
CA LEU A 248 7.49 6.92 15.12
C LEU A 248 6.94 5.51 15.37
N ILE A 249 7.68 4.48 15.02
CA ILE A 249 7.29 3.08 15.27
C ILE A 249 7.21 2.82 16.78
N SER A 250 8.17 3.30 17.56
CA SER A 250 8.16 3.21 19.02
C SER A 250 6.91 3.87 19.60
N PHE A 251 6.56 5.06 19.13
CA PHE A 251 5.34 5.76 19.52
C PHE A 251 4.06 4.95 19.21
N TRP A 252 3.96 4.39 18.02
CA TRP A 252 2.81 3.55 17.63
C TRP A 252 2.71 2.30 18.48
N LEU A 253 3.81 1.63 18.74
CA LEU A 253 3.85 0.45 19.60
C LEU A 253 3.38 0.78 21.02
N GLN A 254 3.87 1.87 21.60
CA GLN A 254 3.44 2.32 22.95
C GLN A 254 1.93 2.59 23.01
N ASN A 255 1.38 3.25 21.99
CA ASN A 255 -0.05 3.55 21.93
C ASN A 255 -0.89 2.29 21.75
N LYS A 256 -0.44 1.34 20.95
CA LYS A 256 -1.12 0.06 20.79
C LYS A 256 -1.19 -0.71 22.10
N ILE A 257 -0.07 -0.78 22.82
CA ILE A 257 0.00 -1.44 24.13
C ILE A 257 -0.95 -0.76 25.14
N LYS A 258 -0.99 0.57 25.18
CA LYS A 258 -1.85 1.33 26.10
C LYS A 258 -3.34 1.20 25.77
N SER A 259 -3.71 1.18 24.51
CA SER A 259 -5.12 1.23 24.06
C SER A 259 -5.77 -0.13 23.89
N GLN A 260 -5.03 -1.24 23.98
CA GLN A 260 -5.46 -2.59 23.60
C GLN A 260 -6.10 -2.66 22.20
N GLY A 261 -5.84 -1.66 21.35
CA GLY A 261 -6.40 -1.53 20.01
C GLY A 261 -5.63 -2.37 19.00
N ARG A 262 -6.32 -2.82 17.95
CA ARG A 262 -5.69 -3.43 16.78
C ARG A 262 -5.35 -2.33 15.78
N TYR A 263 -4.06 -2.03 15.62
CA TYR A 263 -3.58 -1.23 14.50
C TYR A 263 -3.13 -2.19 13.40
N ILE A 264 -3.65 -2.02 12.20
CA ILE A 264 -3.26 -2.82 11.05
C ILE A 264 -2.31 -1.95 10.22
N TYR A 265 -1.02 -2.28 10.23
CA TYR A 265 -0.03 -1.63 9.36
C TYR A 265 0.56 -2.65 8.40
N ARG A 266 0.74 -2.25 7.15
CA ARG A 266 1.11 -3.12 6.02
C ARG A 266 2.63 -3.21 5.77
N TYR A 267 3.50 -2.88 6.75
CA TYR A 267 4.87 -2.46 6.46
C TYR A 267 5.99 -3.36 7.00
N GLU A 268 5.68 -4.54 7.50
CA GLU A 268 6.68 -5.43 8.10
C GLU A 268 7.80 -5.81 7.11
N GLU A 269 7.43 -6.13 5.87
CA GLU A 269 8.42 -6.52 4.84
C GLU A 269 9.35 -5.35 4.46
N GLU A 270 8.84 -4.13 4.50
CA GLU A 270 9.60 -2.92 4.15
C GLU A 270 10.58 -2.49 5.23
N LEU A 271 10.26 -2.71 6.50
CA LEU A 271 11.16 -2.45 7.63
C LEU A 271 12.31 -3.44 7.72
N VAL A 272 12.04 -4.69 7.36
CA VAL A 272 13.06 -5.76 7.38
C VAL A 272 14.05 -5.63 6.22
N ASP A 273 13.64 -5.02 5.10
CA ASP A 273 14.49 -4.74 3.94
C ASP A 273 15.38 -3.49 4.09
N SER A 274 15.39 -2.83 5.26
CA SER A 274 16.27 -1.71 5.52
C SER A 274 17.76 -2.14 5.47
N ASP A 275 18.62 -1.22 5.05
CA ASP A 275 20.05 -1.47 4.89
C ASP A 275 20.68 -1.90 6.23
N ASP A 276 21.38 -3.02 6.24
CA ASP A 276 22.03 -3.57 7.43
C ASP A 276 23.12 -2.63 7.98
N SER A 277 23.67 -1.72 7.16
CA SER A 277 24.65 -0.72 7.59
C SER A 277 24.13 0.20 8.71
N PHE A 278 22.85 0.54 8.68
CA PHE A 278 22.21 1.34 9.73
C PHE A 278 22.34 0.70 11.11
N PHE A 279 22.13 -0.62 11.21
CA PHE A 279 22.15 -1.33 12.49
C PHE A 279 23.54 -1.48 13.08
N ILE A 280 24.60 -1.42 12.26
CA ILE A 280 26.01 -1.44 12.72
C ILE A 280 26.29 -0.22 13.60
N ASP A 281 25.75 0.94 13.22
CA ASP A 281 26.01 2.19 13.93
C ASP A 281 24.93 2.52 14.98
N ASN A 282 23.68 2.12 14.74
CA ASN A 282 22.53 2.51 15.55
C ASN A 282 21.83 1.32 16.26
N GLY A 283 22.40 0.13 16.24
CA GLY A 283 21.78 -1.06 16.82
C GLY A 283 21.41 -0.91 18.30
N GLU A 284 22.26 -0.27 19.09
CA GLU A 284 21.97 -0.02 20.51
C GLU A 284 20.77 0.90 20.73
N ILE A 285 20.58 1.91 19.85
CA ILE A 285 19.40 2.79 19.89
C ILE A 285 18.14 1.96 19.67
N VAL A 286 18.15 1.08 18.67
CA VAL A 286 17.03 0.18 18.38
C VAL A 286 16.73 -0.76 19.54
N LEU A 287 17.75 -1.34 20.17
CA LEU A 287 17.58 -2.21 21.33
C LEU A 287 17.01 -1.44 22.52
N ASN A 288 17.51 -0.27 22.82
CA ASN A 288 17.03 0.55 23.93
C ASN A 288 15.58 1.00 23.73
N GLU A 289 15.18 1.31 22.48
CA GLU A 289 13.81 1.74 22.17
C GLU A 289 12.80 0.58 22.24
N PHE A 290 13.15 -0.60 21.76
CA PHE A 290 12.15 -1.66 21.56
C PHE A 290 12.18 -2.81 22.56
N LEU A 291 13.33 -3.17 23.15
CA LEU A 291 13.40 -4.27 24.13
C LEU A 291 12.43 -4.11 25.32
N PRO A 292 12.18 -2.89 25.83
CA PRO A 292 11.23 -2.71 26.95
C PRO A 292 9.80 -3.16 26.63
N TYR A 293 9.39 -3.12 25.35
CA TYR A 293 8.03 -3.45 24.90
C TYR A 293 7.84 -4.91 24.51
N ILE A 294 8.93 -5.66 24.30
CA ILE A 294 8.85 -7.07 23.95
C ILE A 294 8.28 -7.86 25.14
N PRO A 295 7.25 -8.71 24.93
CA PRO A 295 6.59 -9.40 26.01
C PRO A 295 7.53 -10.40 26.74
N LYS A 296 7.53 -10.32 28.08
CA LYS A 296 8.29 -11.18 28.97
C LYS A 296 7.43 -12.34 29.45
N GLU A 297 6.88 -13.09 28.51
CA GLU A 297 5.92 -14.14 28.76
C GLU A 297 6.39 -15.44 28.10
N SER A 298 6.08 -16.55 28.77
CA SER A 298 6.43 -17.91 28.32
C SER A 298 5.20 -18.71 27.87
N GLY A 299 4.00 -18.13 27.99
CA GLY A 299 2.73 -18.80 27.73
C GLY A 299 2.47 -19.08 26.26
N TRP A 300 1.59 -20.06 26.02
CA TRP A 300 1.14 -20.44 24.67
C TRP A 300 0.49 -19.28 23.91
N GLU A 301 -0.17 -18.36 24.60
CA GLU A 301 -0.86 -17.21 24.03
C GLU A 301 0.11 -16.29 23.25
N VAL A 302 1.31 -16.05 23.80
CA VAL A 302 2.33 -15.23 23.15
C VAL A 302 2.89 -15.90 21.89
N LYS A 303 3.00 -17.24 21.90
CA LYS A 303 3.45 -18.03 20.75
C LYS A 303 2.54 -17.85 19.51
N TYR A 304 1.30 -17.45 19.71
CA TYR A 304 0.30 -17.24 18.65
C TYR A 304 -0.19 -15.80 18.59
N SER A 305 0.51 -14.87 19.23
CA SER A 305 0.22 -13.45 19.18
C SER A 305 0.87 -12.75 17.97
N ASP A 306 0.54 -11.49 17.79
CA ASP A 306 1.13 -10.64 16.75
C ASP A 306 2.66 -10.44 16.90
N TRP A 307 3.22 -10.80 18.04
CA TRP A 307 4.66 -10.81 18.31
C TRP A 307 5.39 -12.01 17.71
N SER A 308 4.68 -13.12 17.50
CA SER A 308 5.26 -14.38 17.01
C SER A 308 5.00 -14.56 15.52
N GLY A 309 6.02 -14.84 14.73
CA GLY A 309 5.91 -15.08 13.30
C GLY A 309 5.22 -16.38 12.88
N ARG A 310 4.65 -17.17 13.83
CA ARG A 310 4.15 -18.51 13.51
C ARG A 310 2.77 -18.59 12.87
N TYR A 311 1.85 -17.63 13.11
CA TYR A 311 0.46 -17.77 12.68
C TYR A 311 -0.24 -16.49 12.26
N VAL A 312 0.39 -15.35 12.42
CA VAL A 312 -0.25 -14.06 12.18
C VAL A 312 0.26 -13.46 10.88
N HIS A 313 -0.63 -12.71 10.25
CA HIS A 313 -0.28 -11.87 9.13
C HIS A 313 1.06 -11.19 9.38
N LYS A 314 2.02 -11.40 8.52
CA LYS A 314 3.40 -10.87 8.55
C LYS A 314 3.51 -9.34 8.65
N ARG A 315 2.42 -8.65 8.98
CA ARG A 315 2.22 -7.22 8.82
C ARG A 315 1.70 -6.56 10.10
N SER A 316 2.29 -6.92 11.24
CA SER A 316 1.99 -6.24 12.50
C SER A 316 3.17 -5.38 12.94
N ILE A 317 2.90 -4.27 13.61
CA ILE A 317 3.96 -3.41 14.16
C ILE A 317 4.81 -4.14 15.19
N GLU A 318 4.22 -5.09 15.93
CA GLU A 318 4.92 -5.93 16.89
C GLU A 318 5.96 -6.80 16.17
N ARG A 319 5.57 -7.41 15.07
CA ARG A 319 6.48 -8.25 14.29
C ARG A 319 7.58 -7.42 13.62
N ALA A 320 7.26 -6.22 13.15
CA ALA A 320 8.24 -5.27 12.65
C ALA A 320 9.28 -4.91 13.73
N CYS A 321 8.83 -4.65 14.97
CA CYS A 321 9.73 -4.40 16.09
C CYS A 321 10.65 -5.58 16.39
N VAL A 322 10.13 -6.81 16.38
CA VAL A 322 10.94 -8.02 16.54
C VAL A 322 11.97 -8.13 15.41
N GLY A 323 11.59 -7.84 14.17
CA GLY A 323 12.51 -7.83 13.02
C GLY A 323 13.65 -6.82 13.18
N LEU A 324 13.34 -5.58 13.58
CA LEU A 324 14.34 -4.55 13.85
C LEU A 324 15.28 -4.95 14.99
N VAL A 325 14.74 -5.48 16.09
CA VAL A 325 15.53 -5.96 17.23
C VAL A 325 16.44 -7.12 16.83
N LYS A 326 15.97 -8.06 15.98
CA LYS A 326 16.80 -9.16 15.47
C LYS A 326 17.97 -8.66 14.63
N LYS A 327 17.73 -7.70 13.71
CA LYS A 327 18.80 -7.07 12.92
C LYS A 327 19.81 -6.33 13.80
N ALA A 328 19.33 -5.54 14.75
CA ALA A 328 20.18 -4.85 15.72
C ALA A 328 21.01 -5.85 16.56
N THR A 329 20.42 -6.98 16.94
CA THR A 329 21.12 -8.06 17.67
C THR A 329 22.21 -8.70 16.83
N ILE A 330 21.96 -8.99 15.55
CA ILE A 330 22.97 -9.51 14.62
C ILE A 330 24.13 -8.53 14.49
N ALA A 331 23.85 -7.25 14.29
CA ALA A 331 24.87 -6.22 14.18
C ALA A 331 25.69 -6.10 15.48
N LEU A 332 25.04 -6.16 16.64
CA LEU A 332 25.71 -6.17 17.95
C LEU A 332 26.63 -7.38 18.11
N CYS A 333 26.19 -8.59 17.71
CA CYS A 333 27.01 -9.79 17.73
C CYS A 333 28.28 -9.66 16.87
N GLY A 334 28.18 -8.99 15.73
CA GLY A 334 29.33 -8.72 14.87
C GLY A 334 30.31 -7.68 15.42
N LYS A 335 29.78 -6.60 16.04
CA LYS A 335 30.58 -5.47 16.53
C LYS A 335 31.14 -5.68 17.94
N SER A 336 30.32 -6.17 18.85
CA SER A 336 30.63 -6.30 20.28
C SER A 336 29.98 -7.54 20.89
N PRO A 337 30.46 -8.75 20.65
CA PRO A 337 29.86 -9.98 21.12
C PRO A 337 29.62 -10.05 22.63
N GLU A 338 30.49 -9.44 23.46
CA GLU A 338 30.29 -9.41 24.91
C GLU A 338 29.08 -8.55 25.31
N HIS A 339 28.84 -7.43 24.63
CA HIS A 339 27.65 -6.60 24.86
C HIS A 339 26.35 -7.35 24.54
N PHE A 340 26.36 -8.30 23.59
CA PHE A 340 25.21 -9.16 23.36
C PHE A 340 24.86 -9.96 24.62
N TRP A 341 25.84 -10.57 25.29
CA TRP A 341 25.60 -11.29 26.50
C TRP A 341 25.11 -10.40 27.65
N GLU A 342 25.65 -9.20 27.78
CA GLU A 342 25.23 -8.21 28.79
C GLU A 342 23.81 -7.71 28.55
N TYR A 343 23.45 -7.36 27.31
CA TYR A 343 22.10 -6.91 26.97
C TYR A 343 21.03 -7.97 27.22
N TYR A 344 21.34 -9.22 26.93
CA TYR A 344 20.37 -10.30 27.01
C TYR A 344 20.42 -11.11 28.29
N GLU A 345 21.41 -10.90 29.17
CA GLU A 345 21.52 -11.59 30.47
C GLU A 345 20.19 -11.58 31.28
N PRO A 346 19.45 -10.45 31.41
CA PRO A 346 18.22 -10.41 32.17
C PRO A 346 17.10 -11.32 31.61
N TYR A 347 17.19 -11.68 30.32
CA TYR A 347 16.18 -12.44 29.58
C TYR A 347 16.59 -13.89 29.31
N MET A 348 17.90 -14.17 29.39
CA MET A 348 18.44 -15.51 29.11
C MET A 348 17.96 -16.52 30.14
N GLY A 349 17.61 -17.72 29.67
CA GLY A 349 17.15 -18.81 30.54
C GLY A 349 15.80 -18.57 31.25
N ARG A 350 15.04 -17.54 30.86
CA ARG A 350 13.73 -17.24 31.45
C ARG A 350 12.58 -17.95 30.73
N GLY A 351 12.82 -18.48 29.54
CA GLY A 351 11.78 -19.13 28.73
C GLY A 351 10.80 -18.15 28.06
N TYR A 352 11.11 -16.86 28.03
CA TYR A 352 10.29 -15.87 27.35
C TYR A 352 10.27 -16.12 25.84
N HIS A 353 9.07 -16.35 25.29
CA HIS A 353 8.94 -16.88 23.95
C HIS A 353 9.59 -16.01 22.89
N VAL A 354 9.26 -14.71 22.84
CA VAL A 354 9.79 -13.78 21.82
C VAL A 354 11.28 -13.51 22.05
N PHE A 355 11.71 -13.40 23.31
CA PHE A 355 13.14 -13.26 23.62
C PHE A 355 13.96 -14.48 23.21
N ASN A 356 13.42 -15.71 23.34
CA ASN A 356 14.10 -16.91 22.86
C ASN A 356 14.38 -16.81 21.35
N GLU A 357 13.43 -16.36 20.55
CA GLU A 357 13.62 -16.15 19.11
C GLU A 357 14.75 -15.14 18.83
N ILE A 358 14.75 -14.01 19.54
CA ILE A 358 15.78 -12.97 19.37
C ILE A 358 17.14 -13.45 19.84
N ILE A 359 17.23 -14.08 21.01
CA ILE A 359 18.48 -14.61 21.57
C ILE A 359 19.07 -15.67 20.64
N LEU A 360 18.25 -16.59 20.16
CA LEU A 360 18.71 -17.64 19.20
C LEU A 360 19.20 -17.03 17.89
N THR A 361 18.58 -15.96 17.41
CA THR A 361 19.09 -15.21 16.25
C THR A 361 20.50 -14.65 16.52
N GLY A 362 20.71 -14.06 17.70
CA GLY A 362 22.03 -13.59 18.11
C GLY A 362 23.05 -14.72 18.28
N LEU A 363 22.66 -15.83 18.93
CA LEU A 363 23.54 -16.98 19.11
C LEU A 363 24.02 -17.58 17.78
N ALA A 364 23.13 -17.64 16.77
CA ALA A 364 23.50 -18.10 15.42
C ALA A 364 24.43 -17.10 14.71
N ALA A 365 24.33 -15.80 15.02
CA ALA A 365 25.18 -14.76 14.43
C ALA A 365 26.55 -14.59 15.11
N LEU A 366 26.76 -15.17 16.30
CA LEU A 366 28.03 -15.09 17.01
C LEU A 366 29.16 -15.79 16.27
N SER A 367 30.36 -15.23 16.39
CA SER A 367 31.60 -15.87 15.87
C SER A 367 31.82 -17.26 16.47
N PRO A 368 32.41 -18.21 15.71
CA PRO A 368 32.80 -19.52 16.22
C PRO A 368 33.67 -19.49 17.48
N LEU A 369 34.31 -18.38 17.80
CA LEU A 369 35.08 -18.23 19.05
C LEU A 369 34.22 -18.37 20.31
N TYR A 370 32.92 -18.17 20.21
CA TYR A 370 31.94 -18.27 21.31
C TYR A 370 31.22 -19.63 21.36
N SER A 371 31.63 -20.59 20.55
CA SER A 371 30.94 -21.87 20.39
C SER A 371 30.68 -22.60 21.68
N ASP A 372 31.63 -22.66 22.58
CA ASP A 372 31.44 -23.30 23.88
C ASP A 372 30.33 -22.65 24.71
N ARG A 373 30.34 -21.34 24.77
CA ARG A 373 29.33 -20.56 25.52
C ARG A 373 27.92 -20.73 24.92
N VAL A 374 27.83 -20.73 23.57
CA VAL A 374 26.58 -21.00 22.85
C VAL A 374 26.04 -22.39 23.11
N MET A 375 26.88 -23.40 22.95
CA MET A 375 26.48 -24.80 23.12
C MET A 375 26.10 -25.11 24.57
N ARG A 376 26.84 -24.56 25.53
CA ARG A 376 26.49 -24.64 26.96
C ARG A 376 25.14 -23.98 27.25
N TYR A 377 24.89 -22.79 26.69
CA TYR A 377 23.60 -22.10 26.85
C TYR A 377 22.45 -22.96 26.32
N LEU A 378 22.56 -23.48 25.10
CA LEU A 378 21.54 -24.33 24.50
C LEU A 378 21.28 -25.61 25.32
N GLY A 379 22.31 -26.30 25.73
CA GLY A 379 22.22 -27.56 26.48
C GLY A 379 21.68 -27.35 27.90
N SER A 380 21.99 -26.23 28.55
CA SER A 380 21.56 -25.95 29.93
C SER A 380 20.15 -25.34 30.05
N ASN A 381 19.53 -24.92 28.94
CA ASN A 381 18.22 -24.24 28.94
C ASN A 381 17.13 -25.00 28.17
N VAL A 382 17.28 -26.32 28.09
CA VAL A 382 16.34 -27.21 27.37
C VAL A 382 14.91 -27.12 27.93
N ASP A 383 14.78 -27.00 29.24
CA ASP A 383 13.51 -26.84 29.94
C ASP A 383 12.83 -25.47 29.66
N LYS A 384 13.52 -24.55 29.03
CA LYS A 384 13.03 -23.21 28.65
C LYS A 384 12.57 -23.14 27.19
N ASN A 385 12.25 -24.27 26.58
CA ASN A 385 11.72 -24.39 25.21
C ASN A 385 12.64 -23.81 24.13
N VAL A 386 13.95 -23.76 24.34
CA VAL A 386 14.91 -23.23 23.34
C VAL A 386 14.91 -24.04 22.05
N PHE A 387 14.59 -25.34 22.11
CA PHE A 387 14.52 -26.21 20.93
C PHE A 387 13.20 -26.13 20.16
N ASP A 388 12.24 -25.36 20.62
CA ASP A 388 10.98 -25.12 19.88
C ASP A 388 11.17 -24.33 18.58
N TYR A 389 12.34 -23.71 18.39
CA TYR A 389 12.71 -22.88 17.23
C TYR A 389 13.53 -23.64 16.18
N THR A 390 13.26 -24.92 16.02
CA THR A 390 13.93 -25.77 15.04
C THR A 390 13.52 -25.51 13.61
N SER A 391 12.27 -25.10 13.39
CA SER A 391 11.75 -24.69 12.12
C SER A 391 11.50 -23.19 12.14
N GLY A 392 12.38 -22.42 11.55
CA GLY A 392 12.12 -20.98 11.32
C GLY A 392 10.94 -20.77 10.37
N SER A 393 10.30 -19.63 10.47
CA SER A 393 9.14 -19.31 9.62
C SER A 393 9.50 -19.16 8.14
N ASP A 394 10.75 -18.82 7.82
CA ASP A 394 11.19 -18.45 6.47
C ASP A 394 12.46 -19.18 6.01
N ASP A 395 13.08 -20.00 6.87
CA ASP A 395 14.32 -20.69 6.55
C ASP A 395 14.21 -22.20 6.82
N GLU A 396 14.68 -23.02 5.89
CA GLU A 396 14.67 -24.49 6.01
C GLU A 396 15.49 -24.99 7.21
N LEU A 397 16.42 -24.18 7.72
CA LEU A 397 17.32 -24.55 8.79
C LEU A 397 16.79 -24.28 10.19
N GLY A 398 16.03 -23.20 10.38
CA GLY A 398 15.60 -22.74 11.70
C GLY A 398 16.75 -22.27 12.59
N LEU A 399 16.44 -21.42 13.57
CA LEU A 399 17.45 -20.72 14.38
C LEU A 399 18.33 -21.68 15.20
N VAL A 400 17.73 -22.70 15.79
CA VAL A 400 18.51 -23.69 16.59
C VAL A 400 19.38 -24.54 15.71
N LYS A 401 18.88 -25.00 14.55
CA LYS A 401 19.66 -25.81 13.59
C LYS A 401 20.87 -25.04 13.07
N GLU A 402 20.67 -23.75 12.77
CA GLU A 402 21.74 -22.85 12.33
C GLU A 402 22.82 -22.70 13.39
N ALA A 403 22.43 -22.38 14.64
CA ALA A 403 23.35 -22.29 15.76
C ALA A 403 24.11 -23.61 15.99
N LEU A 404 23.44 -24.77 15.94
CA LEU A 404 24.08 -26.09 16.09
C LEU A 404 25.08 -26.38 14.96
N LYS A 405 24.78 -26.03 13.72
CA LYS A 405 25.70 -26.23 12.58
C LYS A 405 26.95 -25.36 12.72
N ILE A 406 26.79 -24.09 13.05
CA ILE A 406 27.93 -23.16 13.18
C ILE A 406 28.80 -23.54 14.36
N HIS A 407 28.20 -23.78 15.52
CA HIS A 407 28.94 -23.94 16.76
C HIS A 407 29.31 -25.39 17.07
N GLY A 408 28.57 -26.38 16.57
CA GLY A 408 28.84 -27.79 16.81
C GLY A 408 30.20 -28.27 16.28
N SER A 409 30.68 -27.66 15.20
CA SER A 409 31.98 -27.97 14.62
C SER A 409 33.15 -27.35 15.38
N ASN A 410 32.91 -26.30 16.16
CA ASN A 410 33.96 -25.46 16.74
C ASN A 410 34.04 -25.54 18.29
N CYS A 411 33.02 -26.09 18.96
CA CYS A 411 33.02 -26.21 20.43
C CYS A 411 33.93 -27.35 20.94
N HIS A 412 34.25 -27.33 22.24
CA HIS A 412 34.92 -28.43 22.89
C HIS A 412 34.03 -29.69 22.99
N LYS A 413 34.66 -30.84 23.14
CA LYS A 413 33.94 -32.14 23.16
C LYS A 413 32.95 -32.25 24.31
N GLU A 414 33.22 -31.64 25.44
CA GLU A 414 32.36 -31.64 26.62
C GLU A 414 31.04 -30.93 26.33
N GLU A 415 31.07 -29.78 25.69
CA GLU A 415 29.90 -29.00 25.32
C GLU A 415 29.10 -29.71 24.20
N LEU A 416 29.77 -30.40 23.27
CA LEU A 416 29.10 -31.20 22.28
C LEU A 416 28.35 -32.39 22.91
N LEU A 417 28.93 -33.09 23.88
CA LEU A 417 28.27 -34.15 24.62
C LEU A 417 27.08 -33.66 25.43
N LEU A 418 27.17 -32.46 26.03
CA LEU A 418 26.06 -31.81 26.74
C LEU A 418 24.87 -31.61 25.79
N ILE A 419 25.11 -31.12 24.57
CA ILE A 419 24.04 -30.92 23.58
C ILE A 419 23.50 -32.28 23.08
N GLU A 420 24.34 -33.28 22.81
CA GLU A 420 23.87 -34.60 22.40
C GLU A 420 22.90 -35.17 23.44
N ASP A 421 23.28 -35.12 24.71
CA ASP A 421 22.44 -35.57 25.82
C ASP A 421 21.15 -34.76 25.94
N ALA A 422 21.27 -33.43 25.87
CA ALA A 422 20.14 -32.50 25.94
C ALA A 422 19.10 -32.75 24.84
N VAL A 423 19.55 -32.94 23.59
CA VAL A 423 18.66 -33.21 22.45
C VAL A 423 18.02 -34.61 22.58
N CYS A 424 18.80 -35.62 22.98
CA CYS A 424 18.28 -36.99 23.14
C CYS A 424 17.17 -37.09 24.21
N HIS A 425 17.24 -36.27 25.27
CA HIS A 425 16.27 -36.31 26.38
C HIS A 425 15.17 -35.26 26.24
N TYR A 426 15.23 -34.38 25.25
CA TYR A 426 14.24 -33.31 25.08
C TYR A 426 12.88 -33.88 24.68
N ILE A 427 11.85 -33.41 25.37
CA ILE A 427 10.44 -33.60 25.04
C ILE A 427 9.75 -32.26 25.18
N SER A 428 9.16 -31.75 24.10
CA SER A 428 8.36 -30.51 24.15
C SER A 428 7.22 -30.68 25.16
N SER A 429 7.03 -29.69 26.01
CA SER A 429 6.00 -29.69 27.07
C SER A 429 4.60 -29.98 26.56
N ASN A 430 4.31 -29.59 25.32
CA ASN A 430 2.99 -29.72 24.69
C ASN A 430 2.86 -31.01 23.84
N ALA A 431 3.95 -31.72 23.57
CA ALA A 431 3.94 -32.87 22.68
C ALA A 431 3.00 -33.99 23.14
N PRO A 432 2.96 -34.38 24.45
CA PRO A 432 2.05 -35.43 24.91
C PRO A 432 0.56 -35.09 24.72
N GLU A 433 0.18 -33.85 25.01
CA GLU A 433 -1.22 -33.42 24.85
C GLU A 433 -1.61 -33.29 23.39
N TRP A 434 -0.75 -32.72 22.55
CA TRP A 434 -0.95 -32.63 21.12
C TRP A 434 -1.12 -34.02 20.50
N TYR A 435 -0.30 -34.97 20.89
CA TYR A 435 -0.39 -36.34 20.44
C TYR A 435 -1.71 -37.00 20.82
N LYS A 436 -2.16 -36.82 22.07
CA LYS A 436 -3.45 -37.31 22.54
C LYS A 436 -4.61 -36.70 21.73
N ARG A 437 -4.63 -35.38 21.55
CA ARG A 437 -5.67 -34.70 20.75
C ARG A 437 -5.71 -35.22 19.31
N ARG A 438 -4.54 -35.45 18.70
CA ARG A 438 -4.45 -35.91 17.34
C ARG A 438 -4.90 -37.37 17.17
N ILE A 439 -4.64 -38.24 18.11
CA ILE A 439 -5.20 -39.58 18.15
C ILE A 439 -6.73 -39.51 18.24
N GLU A 440 -7.27 -38.68 19.13
CA GLU A 440 -8.70 -38.49 19.32
C GLU A 440 -9.39 -38.04 18.03
N GLN A 441 -8.87 -36.98 17.40
CA GLN A 441 -9.39 -36.46 16.13
C GLN A 441 -9.35 -37.46 14.97
N ASN A 442 -8.43 -38.40 15.00
CA ASN A 442 -8.26 -39.39 13.94
C ASN A 442 -8.96 -40.74 14.20
N LYS A 443 -9.55 -40.95 15.40
CA LYS A 443 -10.31 -42.17 15.71
C LYS A 443 -11.46 -42.46 14.75
N GLN A 444 -12.05 -41.41 14.18
CA GLN A 444 -13.21 -41.54 13.27
C GLN A 444 -12.80 -41.70 11.80
N LYS A 445 -11.52 -41.66 11.46
CA LYS A 445 -11.07 -41.83 10.08
C LYS A 445 -10.97 -43.28 9.71
N VAL A 446 -11.43 -43.63 8.50
CA VAL A 446 -11.36 -45.03 7.97
C VAL A 446 -9.94 -45.57 7.94
N TYR A 447 -8.95 -44.71 7.68
CA TYR A 447 -7.53 -45.02 7.75
C TYR A 447 -6.83 -43.95 8.59
N PRO A 448 -6.87 -44.07 9.93
CA PRO A 448 -6.18 -43.11 10.80
C PRO A 448 -4.67 -43.21 10.56
N PRO A 449 -3.98 -42.07 10.39
CA PRO A 449 -2.54 -42.06 10.29
C PRO A 449 -1.93 -42.66 11.57
N VAL A 450 -0.95 -43.54 11.40
CA VAL A 450 -0.26 -44.21 12.52
C VAL A 450 0.79 -43.24 13.09
N TYR A 451 0.52 -42.70 14.27
CA TYR A 451 1.49 -41.90 15.03
C TYR A 451 2.23 -42.81 16.00
N TRP A 452 3.50 -43.05 15.69
CA TRP A 452 4.29 -43.97 16.49
C TRP A 452 4.75 -43.39 17.82
N SER A 453 5.00 -42.07 17.87
CA SER A 453 5.55 -41.40 19.05
C SER A 453 5.50 -39.88 18.89
N PHE A 454 5.57 -39.18 19.99
CA PHE A 454 5.84 -37.74 20.05
C PHE A 454 7.33 -37.43 20.24
N TRP A 455 8.18 -38.42 20.09
CA TRP A 455 9.64 -38.34 20.23
C TRP A 455 10.34 -38.97 19.01
N GLY A 456 11.45 -38.39 18.61
CA GLY A 456 12.33 -38.88 17.58
C GLY A 456 12.46 -38.03 16.33
N ASP A 457 11.40 -37.36 15.89
CA ASP A 457 11.40 -36.46 14.73
C ASP A 457 12.26 -35.21 14.99
N LEU A 458 12.04 -34.54 16.11
CA LEU A 458 12.81 -33.36 16.52
C LEU A 458 14.27 -33.72 16.80
N GLN A 459 14.51 -34.87 17.48
CA GLN A 459 15.83 -35.38 17.73
C GLN A 459 16.59 -35.64 16.42
N TYR A 460 15.92 -36.25 15.44
CA TYR A 460 16.49 -36.47 14.13
C TYR A 460 16.93 -35.18 13.46
N GLU A 461 16.05 -34.18 13.45
CA GLU A 461 16.31 -32.88 12.86
C GLU A 461 17.46 -32.10 13.52
N LEU A 462 17.55 -32.15 14.85
CA LEU A 462 18.60 -31.44 15.59
C LEU A 462 19.95 -32.18 15.52
N LEU A 463 19.96 -33.51 15.71
CA LEU A 463 21.20 -34.26 15.70
C LEU A 463 21.90 -34.30 14.34
N GLN A 464 21.15 -34.21 13.23
CA GLN A 464 21.73 -34.06 11.88
C GLN A 464 22.54 -32.80 11.69
N CYS A 465 22.27 -31.76 12.50
CA CYS A 465 22.99 -30.50 12.42
C CYS A 465 24.37 -30.56 13.09
N LEU A 466 24.64 -31.60 13.89
CA LEU A 466 25.93 -31.79 14.54
C LEU A 466 26.91 -32.52 13.60
N PRO A 467 28.20 -32.21 13.70
CA PRO A 467 29.24 -32.84 12.83
C PRO A 467 29.35 -34.32 13.11
N GLU A 468 29.09 -35.17 12.10
CA GLU A 468 29.03 -36.62 12.21
C GLU A 468 30.35 -37.24 12.76
N GLU A 469 31.48 -36.64 12.41
CA GLU A 469 32.82 -37.11 12.85
C GLU A 469 33.03 -36.96 14.36
N ARG A 470 32.36 -35.95 14.98
CA ARG A 470 32.59 -35.54 16.37
C ARG A 470 31.57 -36.11 17.35
N ILE A 471 30.36 -36.45 16.90
CA ILE A 471 29.31 -37.01 17.76
C ILE A 471 29.66 -38.40 18.29
N GLY A 472 29.08 -38.74 19.43
CA GLY A 472 29.32 -39.99 20.12
C GLY A 472 28.81 -41.23 19.37
N THR A 473 29.38 -42.42 19.62
CA THR A 473 28.98 -43.66 18.96
C THR A 473 27.48 -43.96 19.16
N LYS A 474 26.98 -43.78 20.38
CA LYS A 474 25.54 -43.96 20.69
C LYS A 474 24.64 -43.04 19.88
N THR A 475 25.02 -41.81 19.73
CA THR A 475 24.30 -40.81 18.94
C THR A 475 24.30 -41.16 17.45
N LYS A 476 25.42 -41.68 16.93
CA LYS A 476 25.52 -42.21 15.55
C LYS A 476 24.59 -43.40 15.31
N GLU A 477 24.54 -44.34 16.25
CA GLU A 477 23.62 -45.47 16.17
C GLU A 477 22.16 -45.02 16.24
N LEU A 478 21.84 -44.09 17.13
CA LEU A 478 20.52 -43.49 17.22
C LEU A 478 20.15 -42.82 15.91
N LEU A 479 20.99 -41.97 15.34
CA LEU A 479 20.78 -41.32 14.07
C LEU A 479 20.45 -42.28 12.94
N ARG A 480 21.18 -43.41 12.85
CA ARG A 480 20.88 -44.46 11.87
C ARG A 480 19.49 -45.08 12.04
N VAL A 481 19.02 -45.19 13.28
CA VAL A 481 17.65 -45.67 13.56
C VAL A 481 16.62 -44.62 13.19
N LEU A 482 16.86 -43.37 13.57
CA LEU A 482 15.98 -42.24 13.26
C LEU A 482 15.93 -41.97 11.75
N ASP A 483 17.06 -42.08 11.04
CA ASP A 483 17.13 -41.92 9.59
C ASP A 483 16.23 -42.92 8.85
N ARG A 484 16.29 -44.21 9.22
CA ARG A 484 15.41 -45.23 8.65
C ARG A 484 13.93 -44.90 8.82
N ARG A 485 13.58 -44.16 9.88
CA ARG A 485 12.20 -43.80 10.23
C ARG A 485 11.75 -42.49 9.62
N PHE A 486 12.59 -41.48 9.66
CA PHE A 486 12.21 -40.08 9.39
C PHE A 486 12.77 -39.51 8.08
N HIS A 487 13.74 -40.15 7.45
CA HIS A 487 14.41 -39.63 6.27
C HIS A 487 13.45 -39.26 5.11
N LYS A 488 12.26 -39.90 5.05
CA LYS A 488 11.19 -39.55 4.09
C LYS A 488 10.18 -38.53 4.64
N VAL A 489 10.25 -38.22 5.93
CA VAL A 489 9.26 -37.40 6.65
C VAL A 489 9.80 -36.01 6.96
N SER A 490 11.12 -35.84 6.95
CA SER A 490 11.80 -34.59 7.25
C SER A 490 11.36 -33.39 6.35
N SER A 491 10.81 -33.70 5.16
CA SER A 491 10.21 -32.70 4.31
C SER A 491 8.82 -32.20 4.78
N HIS A 492 8.27 -32.79 5.85
CA HIS A 492 6.91 -32.45 6.31
C HIS A 492 6.84 -31.44 7.46
N TYR A 493 7.97 -31.16 8.13
CA TYR A 493 8.06 -30.10 9.13
C TYR A 493 8.55 -28.76 8.61
N CYS A 494 8.88 -28.65 7.34
CA CYS A 494 8.73 -27.35 6.70
C CYS A 494 7.28 -26.96 6.90
N ASN A 495 6.99 -26.02 7.81
CA ASN A 495 5.84 -25.21 7.68
C ASN A 495 5.97 -24.63 6.26
N LYS A 496 5.38 -25.32 5.30
CA LYS A 496 4.95 -24.71 4.08
C LYS A 496 3.89 -23.74 4.58
N ASN A 497 4.34 -22.59 5.12
CA ASN A 497 3.56 -21.40 5.09
C ASN A 497 3.09 -21.40 3.67
N GLY A 498 1.79 -21.61 3.49
CA GLY A 498 1.27 -21.65 2.16
C GLY A 498 1.70 -20.34 1.54
N HIS A 499 2.77 -20.39 0.76
CA HIS A 499 2.92 -19.41 -0.25
C HIS A 499 1.61 -19.56 -1.00
N SER A 500 0.73 -18.59 -0.87
CA SER A 500 -0.30 -18.35 -1.85
C SER A 500 0.43 -17.90 -3.12
N GLY A 501 1.36 -18.71 -3.57
CA GLY A 501 1.91 -18.67 -4.89
C GLY A 501 0.81 -19.25 -5.75
N TRP A 502 0.40 -18.51 -6.74
CA TRP A 502 -0.49 -18.97 -7.77
C TRP A 502 0.14 -20.22 -8.37
N VAL A 503 -0.37 -21.38 -7.98
CA VAL A 503 0.06 -22.64 -8.56
C VAL A 503 -0.35 -22.58 -10.02
N LYS A 504 0.54 -22.92 -10.93
CA LYS A 504 0.19 -23.02 -12.35
C LYS A 504 -0.96 -23.98 -12.46
N SER A 505 -2.06 -23.49 -13.04
CA SER A 505 -3.21 -24.31 -13.35
C SER A 505 -2.82 -25.56 -14.13
N PRO A 506 -3.54 -26.69 -13.91
CA PRO A 506 -3.35 -27.87 -14.74
C PRO A 506 -3.67 -27.62 -16.23
N VAL A 507 -4.42 -26.55 -16.53
CA VAL A 507 -4.69 -26.08 -17.88
C VAL A 507 -3.65 -25.03 -18.24
N SER A 508 -2.40 -25.45 -18.45
CA SER A 508 -1.27 -24.56 -18.72
C SER A 508 -1.32 -23.87 -20.09
N ASP A 509 -2.20 -24.31 -20.98
CA ASP A 509 -2.33 -23.78 -22.33
C ASP A 509 -3.73 -23.27 -22.58
N LYS A 510 -3.84 -21.96 -22.83
CA LYS A 510 -5.10 -21.25 -23.11
C LYS A 510 -5.79 -21.71 -24.39
N ASN A 511 -5.20 -22.68 -25.12
CA ASN A 511 -5.63 -23.19 -26.42
C ASN A 511 -6.30 -24.56 -26.37
N ILE A 512 -6.91 -24.95 -25.23
CA ILE A 512 -7.69 -26.18 -25.21
C ILE A 512 -9.01 -26.00 -26.00
N SER A 513 -9.45 -27.05 -26.67
CA SER A 513 -10.66 -27.04 -27.49
C SER A 513 -11.92 -26.91 -26.68
N GLU A 514 -13.03 -26.41 -27.29
CA GLU A 514 -14.36 -26.39 -26.67
C GLU A 514 -14.76 -27.75 -26.09
N GLY A 515 -14.42 -28.85 -26.78
CA GLY A 515 -14.71 -30.21 -26.31
C GLY A 515 -13.99 -30.56 -25.02
N GLN A 516 -12.78 -30.11 -24.86
CA GLN A 516 -12.00 -30.29 -23.62
C GLN A 516 -12.56 -29.41 -22.50
N TRP A 517 -12.92 -28.16 -22.79
CA TRP A 517 -13.62 -27.31 -21.84
C TRP A 517 -14.93 -27.94 -21.40
N LEU A 518 -15.72 -28.48 -22.32
CA LEU A 518 -16.98 -29.16 -21.99
C LEU A 518 -16.74 -30.33 -21.03
N GLN A 519 -15.69 -31.11 -21.21
CA GLN A 519 -15.34 -32.19 -20.29
C GLN A 519 -14.99 -31.66 -18.89
N ILE A 520 -14.30 -30.54 -18.79
CA ILE A 520 -13.91 -29.93 -17.51
C ILE A 520 -15.15 -29.36 -16.79
N ILE A 521 -15.91 -28.48 -17.44
CA ILE A 521 -17.03 -27.77 -16.82
C ILE A 521 -18.22 -28.68 -16.44
N THR A 522 -18.28 -29.89 -17.01
CA THR A 522 -19.29 -30.91 -16.69
C THR A 522 -18.78 -32.05 -15.81
N ASN A 523 -17.54 -32.02 -15.38
CA ASN A 523 -16.89 -33.08 -14.58
C ASN A 523 -17.35 -33.03 -13.12
N ARG A 524 -18.34 -33.80 -12.75
CA ARG A 524 -18.87 -33.87 -11.37
C ARG A 524 -17.84 -34.35 -10.33
N LYS A 525 -16.78 -35.03 -10.75
CA LYS A 525 -15.72 -35.49 -9.84
C LYS A 525 -14.90 -34.32 -9.28
N LEU A 526 -14.81 -33.18 -10.00
CA LEU A 526 -14.13 -31.98 -9.52
C LEU A 526 -14.81 -31.39 -8.28
N LYS A 527 -16.13 -31.53 -8.13
CA LYS A 527 -16.88 -30.96 -7.00
C LYS A 527 -16.66 -31.68 -5.67
N ASN A 528 -16.20 -32.91 -5.69
CA ASN A 528 -16.06 -33.77 -4.51
C ASN A 528 -14.67 -33.70 -3.84
N HIS A 529 -13.74 -33.00 -4.41
CA HIS A 529 -12.40 -32.86 -3.84
C HIS A 529 -12.30 -31.57 -2.96
N GLY A 530 -13.00 -31.56 -1.84
CA GLY A 530 -12.82 -30.58 -0.77
C GLY A 530 -11.46 -30.66 -0.06
N ARG A 531 -10.44 -31.20 -0.72
CA ARG A 531 -9.03 -31.14 -0.37
C ARG A 531 -8.26 -30.74 -1.61
N HIS A 532 -7.44 -29.72 -1.50
CA HIS A 532 -6.49 -29.30 -2.50
C HIS A 532 -5.71 -30.51 -3.02
N GLY A 533 -5.98 -30.93 -4.24
CA GLY A 533 -5.30 -32.05 -4.90
C GLY A 533 -3.97 -31.54 -5.48
N TRP A 534 -2.98 -31.39 -4.65
CA TRP A 534 -1.63 -31.04 -5.07
C TRP A 534 -0.98 -32.25 -5.73
N ILE A 535 -0.62 -32.13 -7.00
CA ILE A 535 0.16 -33.12 -7.74
C ILE A 535 1.58 -32.59 -7.88
N GLU A 536 2.55 -33.30 -7.33
CA GLU A 536 3.95 -32.97 -7.48
C GLU A 536 4.42 -33.25 -8.91
N VAL A 537 5.00 -32.24 -9.57
CA VAL A 537 5.58 -32.34 -10.91
C VAL A 537 7.02 -31.84 -10.88
N LYS A 538 7.84 -32.24 -11.86
CA LYS A 538 9.22 -31.79 -11.95
C LYS A 538 9.30 -30.25 -11.99
N GLY A 539 9.71 -29.65 -10.87
CA GLY A 539 9.86 -28.20 -10.72
C GLY A 539 8.70 -27.47 -10.03
N GLY A 540 7.78 -28.19 -9.36
CA GLY A 540 6.70 -27.58 -8.57
C GLY A 540 5.51 -28.50 -8.31
N PHE A 541 4.40 -27.89 -7.96
CA PHE A 541 3.13 -28.59 -7.71
C PHE A 541 2.07 -28.03 -8.66
N ILE A 542 1.19 -28.89 -9.12
CA ILE A 542 -0.01 -28.52 -9.87
C ILE A 542 -1.21 -28.71 -8.95
N GLU A 543 -2.02 -27.67 -8.81
CA GLU A 543 -3.30 -27.75 -8.12
C GLU A 543 -4.38 -28.20 -9.12
N SER A 544 -5.09 -29.26 -8.81
CA SER A 544 -6.23 -29.74 -9.60
C SER A 544 -7.55 -29.43 -8.89
N SER A 545 -7.65 -28.26 -8.26
CA SER A 545 -8.88 -27.87 -7.56
C SER A 545 -9.95 -27.39 -8.54
N TYR A 546 -11.20 -27.49 -8.11
CA TYR A 546 -12.35 -26.96 -8.82
C TYR A 546 -12.20 -25.45 -9.10
N GLU A 547 -11.72 -24.71 -8.11
CA GLU A 547 -11.51 -23.26 -8.16
C GLU A 547 -10.42 -22.87 -9.17
N ALA A 548 -9.34 -23.66 -9.28
CA ALA A 548 -8.27 -23.41 -10.24
C ALA A 548 -8.79 -23.53 -11.69
N TYR A 549 -9.55 -24.60 -11.97
CA TYR A 549 -10.19 -24.74 -13.28
C TYR A 549 -11.22 -23.65 -13.57
N ALA A 550 -11.97 -23.22 -12.56
CA ALA A 550 -12.98 -22.16 -12.69
C ALA A 550 -12.33 -20.80 -13.01
N SER A 551 -11.18 -20.50 -12.38
CA SER A 551 -10.39 -19.29 -12.67
C SER A 551 -9.80 -19.29 -14.09
N ASP A 552 -9.32 -20.45 -14.57
CA ASP A 552 -8.85 -20.57 -15.96
C ASP A 552 -9.98 -20.42 -16.95
N PHE A 553 -11.13 -21.02 -16.67
CA PHE A 553 -12.32 -20.88 -17.49
C PHE A 553 -12.74 -19.41 -17.60
N GLN A 554 -12.78 -18.68 -16.48
CA GLN A 554 -13.02 -17.24 -16.44
C GLN A 554 -12.08 -16.48 -17.37
N SER A 555 -10.78 -16.80 -17.35
CA SER A 555 -9.78 -16.14 -18.19
C SER A 555 -10.01 -16.37 -19.67
N VAL A 556 -10.52 -17.54 -20.06
CA VAL A 556 -10.88 -17.85 -21.45
C VAL A 556 -12.19 -17.14 -21.84
N VAL A 557 -13.18 -17.12 -20.94
CA VAL A 557 -14.42 -16.37 -21.15
C VAL A 557 -14.14 -14.90 -21.40
N LYS A 558 -13.24 -14.27 -20.64
CA LYS A 558 -12.83 -12.88 -20.85
C LYS A 558 -12.32 -12.63 -22.28
N GLN A 559 -11.63 -13.59 -22.89
CA GLN A 559 -11.06 -13.45 -24.23
C GLN A 559 -12.05 -13.83 -25.35
N HIS A 560 -12.95 -14.81 -25.10
CA HIS A 560 -13.90 -15.39 -26.04
C HIS A 560 -15.32 -15.49 -25.44
N PRO A 561 -15.94 -14.37 -25.04
CA PRO A 561 -17.22 -14.40 -24.30
C PRO A 561 -18.33 -15.05 -25.10
N GLN A 562 -18.51 -14.70 -26.37
CA GLN A 562 -19.58 -15.24 -27.24
C GLN A 562 -19.53 -16.76 -27.36
N GLU A 563 -18.34 -17.34 -27.60
CA GLU A 563 -18.15 -18.77 -27.78
C GLU A 563 -18.44 -19.53 -26.50
N MET A 564 -17.94 -19.02 -25.38
CA MET A 564 -18.11 -19.68 -24.07
C MET A 564 -19.55 -19.57 -23.54
N ILE A 565 -20.24 -18.47 -23.78
CA ILE A 565 -21.67 -18.36 -23.48
C ILE A 565 -22.44 -19.42 -24.26
N ASN A 566 -22.21 -19.57 -25.58
CA ASN A 566 -22.87 -20.57 -26.41
C ASN A 566 -22.57 -22.00 -25.95
N LEU A 567 -21.32 -22.29 -25.54
CA LEU A 567 -20.96 -23.61 -25.02
C LEU A 567 -21.73 -23.94 -23.75
N VAL A 568 -21.85 -23.01 -22.82
CA VAL A 568 -22.55 -23.20 -21.55
C VAL A 568 -24.06 -23.28 -21.77
N LEU A 569 -24.65 -22.42 -22.57
CA LEU A 569 -26.09 -22.45 -22.89
C LEU A 569 -26.52 -23.77 -23.53
N LYS A 570 -25.74 -24.34 -24.46
CA LYS A 570 -25.99 -25.66 -25.07
C LYS A 570 -25.97 -26.81 -24.07
N ASN A 571 -25.27 -26.65 -22.94
CA ASN A 571 -25.04 -27.70 -21.96
C ASN A 571 -25.52 -27.33 -20.56
N LYS A 572 -26.48 -26.39 -20.44
CA LYS A 572 -26.90 -25.77 -19.18
C LYS A 572 -27.19 -26.74 -18.04
N GLU A 573 -27.84 -27.88 -18.35
CA GLU A 573 -28.21 -28.90 -17.36
C GLU A 573 -27.02 -29.68 -16.77
N ARG A 574 -25.87 -29.60 -17.40
CA ARG A 574 -24.70 -30.43 -17.07
C ARG A 574 -23.58 -29.61 -16.45
N VAL A 575 -23.56 -28.33 -16.71
CA VAL A 575 -22.48 -27.41 -16.23
C VAL A 575 -22.59 -27.22 -14.71
N LEU A 576 -21.49 -27.28 -14.04
CA LEU A 576 -21.39 -27.05 -12.59
C LEU A 576 -21.54 -25.56 -12.25
N SER A 577 -22.26 -25.24 -11.17
CA SER A 577 -22.64 -23.86 -10.82
C SER A 577 -21.47 -22.89 -10.70
N GLY A 578 -20.31 -23.31 -10.16
CA GLY A 578 -19.15 -22.43 -10.05
C GLY A 578 -18.52 -22.05 -11.40
N PHE A 579 -18.67 -22.88 -12.45
CA PHE A 579 -18.26 -22.48 -13.79
C PHE A 579 -19.27 -21.50 -14.41
N VAL A 580 -20.55 -21.56 -14.00
CA VAL A 580 -21.54 -20.55 -14.38
C VAL A 580 -21.18 -19.22 -13.73
N ASP A 581 -20.78 -19.21 -12.45
CA ASP A 581 -20.35 -17.99 -11.76
C ASP A 581 -19.08 -17.39 -12.42
N SER A 582 -18.13 -18.25 -12.80
CA SER A 582 -16.94 -17.84 -13.54
C SER A 582 -17.26 -17.35 -14.97
N LEU A 583 -18.31 -17.87 -15.60
CA LEU A 583 -18.82 -17.36 -16.88
C LEU A 583 -19.32 -15.93 -16.71
N PHE A 584 -20.19 -15.68 -15.72
CA PHE A 584 -20.74 -14.35 -15.47
C PHE A 584 -19.63 -13.33 -15.18
N LEU A 585 -18.71 -13.67 -14.29
CA LEU A 585 -17.57 -12.80 -13.99
C LEU A 585 -16.69 -12.56 -15.24
N GLY A 586 -16.39 -13.61 -16.01
CA GLY A 586 -15.57 -13.50 -17.21
C GLY A 586 -16.22 -12.61 -18.29
N VAL A 587 -17.55 -12.70 -18.44
CA VAL A 587 -18.33 -11.85 -19.35
C VAL A 587 -18.33 -10.41 -18.86
N GLU A 588 -18.59 -10.18 -17.58
CA GLU A 588 -18.60 -8.84 -16.98
C GLU A 588 -17.26 -8.10 -17.17
N ILE A 589 -16.14 -8.78 -16.93
CA ILE A 589 -14.79 -8.16 -17.06
C ILE A 589 -14.21 -8.21 -18.47
N SER A 590 -14.98 -8.72 -19.46
CA SER A 590 -14.53 -8.81 -20.85
C SER A 590 -14.50 -7.43 -21.51
N GLU A 591 -13.40 -7.12 -22.18
CA GLU A 591 -13.26 -5.93 -23.04
C GLU A 591 -14.03 -6.09 -24.37
N LYS A 592 -14.49 -7.33 -24.67
CA LYS A 592 -15.25 -7.68 -25.88
C LYS A 592 -16.75 -7.87 -25.59
N LEU A 593 -17.23 -7.33 -24.48
CA LEU A 593 -18.65 -7.48 -24.12
C LEU A 593 -19.57 -6.87 -25.17
N GLU A 594 -19.18 -5.74 -25.76
CA GLU A 594 -19.94 -5.07 -26.82
C GLU A 594 -19.97 -5.85 -28.14
N GLU A 595 -19.05 -6.79 -28.35
CA GLU A 595 -19.02 -7.67 -29.55
C GLU A 595 -19.96 -8.88 -29.39
N VAL A 596 -20.48 -9.13 -28.20
CA VAL A 596 -21.38 -10.26 -27.91
C VAL A 596 -22.76 -9.97 -28.46
N ASP A 597 -23.35 -10.94 -29.18
CA ASP A 597 -24.72 -10.83 -29.63
C ASP A 597 -25.67 -10.64 -28.44
N PHE A 598 -26.39 -9.52 -28.45
CA PHE A 598 -27.32 -9.15 -27.38
C PHE A 598 -28.33 -10.24 -27.06
N SER A 599 -28.88 -10.94 -28.09
CA SER A 599 -29.82 -12.02 -27.87
C SER A 599 -29.24 -13.22 -27.11
N VAL A 600 -27.95 -13.47 -27.29
CA VAL A 600 -27.21 -14.53 -26.57
C VAL A 600 -26.92 -14.12 -25.15
N LEU A 601 -26.56 -12.83 -24.94
CA LEU A 601 -26.33 -12.27 -23.62
C LEU A 601 -27.61 -12.25 -22.78
N GLU A 602 -28.70 -11.77 -23.35
CA GLU A 602 -30.02 -11.79 -22.71
C GLU A 602 -30.46 -13.21 -22.32
N LYS A 603 -30.28 -14.19 -23.24
CA LYS A 603 -30.55 -15.58 -22.96
C LYS A 603 -29.69 -16.13 -21.82
N LEU A 604 -28.41 -15.74 -21.69
CA LEU A 604 -27.55 -16.09 -20.58
C LEU A 604 -28.17 -15.62 -19.25
N LEU A 605 -28.58 -14.36 -19.19
CA LEU A 605 -29.16 -13.77 -17.99
C LEU A 605 -30.48 -14.40 -17.57
N CYS A 606 -31.34 -14.75 -18.54
CA CYS A 606 -32.63 -15.40 -18.27
C CYS A 606 -32.49 -16.87 -17.85
N GLU A 607 -31.57 -17.63 -18.45
CA GLU A 607 -31.44 -19.08 -18.24
C GLU A 607 -30.75 -19.46 -16.92
N PHE A 608 -29.99 -18.55 -16.30
CA PHE A 608 -29.27 -18.80 -15.06
C PHE A 608 -29.71 -17.81 -13.97
N PRO A 609 -30.83 -18.09 -13.28
CA PRO A 609 -31.35 -17.21 -12.24
C PRO A 609 -30.30 -16.99 -11.11
N CYS A 610 -30.30 -15.79 -10.59
CA CYS A 610 -29.37 -15.40 -9.54
C CYS A 610 -29.95 -15.72 -8.17
N ASP A 611 -29.20 -16.46 -7.35
CA ASP A 611 -29.41 -16.44 -5.89
C ASP A 611 -28.90 -15.12 -5.33
N MET A 612 -29.75 -14.43 -4.58
CA MET A 612 -29.46 -13.12 -3.98
C MET A 612 -28.21 -13.08 -3.12
N ASN A 613 -27.78 -14.22 -2.61
CA ASN A 613 -26.62 -14.36 -1.76
C ASN A 613 -25.38 -14.84 -2.51
N SER A 614 -25.44 -14.88 -3.84
CA SER A 614 -24.34 -15.32 -4.68
C SER A 614 -23.62 -14.14 -5.34
N HIS A 615 -22.32 -14.27 -5.59
CA HIS A 615 -21.56 -13.31 -6.40
C HIS A 615 -22.12 -13.15 -7.82
N ARG A 616 -22.88 -14.13 -8.31
CA ARG A 616 -23.51 -14.08 -9.63
C ARG A 616 -24.47 -12.90 -9.78
N ALA A 617 -25.17 -12.52 -8.71
CA ALA A 617 -26.09 -11.39 -8.76
C ALA A 617 -25.33 -10.06 -8.96
N SER A 618 -24.16 -9.89 -8.33
CA SER A 618 -23.29 -8.73 -8.59
C SER A 618 -22.82 -8.68 -10.05
N TYR A 619 -22.35 -9.82 -10.58
CA TYR A 619 -21.92 -9.90 -11.99
C TYR A 619 -23.07 -9.69 -12.98
N PHE A 620 -24.26 -10.16 -12.63
CA PHE A 620 -25.48 -9.92 -13.40
C PHE A 620 -25.76 -8.42 -13.53
N CYS A 621 -25.76 -7.70 -12.41
CA CYS A 621 -25.95 -6.25 -12.38
C CYS A 621 -24.86 -5.52 -13.18
N GLY A 622 -23.58 -5.90 -13.01
CA GLY A 622 -22.47 -5.30 -13.73
C GLY A 622 -22.54 -5.52 -15.25
N ILE A 623 -23.05 -6.67 -15.73
CA ILE A 623 -23.27 -6.90 -17.16
C ILE A 623 -24.36 -5.98 -17.69
N VAL A 624 -25.48 -5.85 -16.97
CA VAL A 624 -26.59 -4.99 -17.38
C VAL A 624 -26.20 -3.52 -17.38
N GLU A 625 -25.42 -3.08 -16.39
CA GLU A 625 -24.90 -1.71 -16.29
C GLU A 625 -23.99 -1.37 -17.48
N LYS A 626 -23.10 -2.29 -17.87
CA LYS A 626 -22.17 -2.06 -19.00
C LYS A 626 -22.83 -2.00 -20.36
N VAL A 627 -24.01 -2.63 -20.50
CA VAL A 627 -24.80 -2.64 -21.75
C VAL A 627 -26.07 -1.80 -21.55
N ASN A 628 -25.89 -0.58 -21.05
CA ASN A 628 -26.96 0.32 -20.60
C ASN A 628 -27.84 0.88 -21.74
N ASP A 629 -27.34 0.92 -22.98
CA ASP A 629 -28.09 1.39 -24.15
C ASP A 629 -29.05 0.32 -24.74
N ALA A 630 -29.05 -0.89 -24.18
CA ALA A 630 -29.87 -2.00 -24.66
C ALA A 630 -31.29 -1.97 -24.07
N HIS A 631 -32.25 -2.39 -24.88
CA HIS A 631 -33.63 -2.63 -24.41
C HIS A 631 -33.78 -4.06 -23.88
N TRP A 632 -33.45 -4.22 -22.58
CA TRP A 632 -33.57 -5.51 -21.90
C TRP A 632 -35.02 -6.00 -21.83
N SER A 633 -35.22 -7.32 -21.89
CA SER A 633 -36.53 -7.93 -21.74
C SER A 633 -37.15 -7.70 -20.35
N LEU A 634 -38.46 -7.85 -20.26
CA LEU A 634 -39.18 -7.77 -18.99
C LEU A 634 -38.62 -8.75 -17.95
N GLU A 635 -38.21 -9.94 -18.40
CA GLU A 635 -37.67 -10.99 -17.54
C GLU A 635 -36.35 -10.60 -16.88
N VAL A 636 -35.44 -9.97 -17.62
CA VAL A 636 -34.17 -9.43 -17.06
C VAL A 636 -34.47 -8.30 -16.10
N MET A 637 -35.40 -7.39 -16.45
CA MET A 637 -35.80 -6.28 -15.58
C MET A 637 -36.48 -6.74 -14.30
N GLU A 638 -37.32 -7.78 -14.36
CA GLU A 638 -37.92 -8.38 -13.18
C GLU A 638 -36.86 -9.02 -12.26
N GLN A 639 -35.84 -9.63 -12.81
CA GLN A 639 -34.73 -10.16 -12.01
C GLN A 639 -33.94 -9.02 -11.32
N LEU A 640 -33.65 -7.93 -12.01
CA LEU A 640 -33.01 -6.75 -11.39
C LEU A 640 -33.84 -6.16 -10.25
N ILE A 641 -35.15 -5.99 -10.48
CA ILE A 641 -36.08 -5.50 -9.45
C ILE A 641 -36.12 -6.48 -8.25
N ASN A 642 -36.12 -7.77 -8.50
CA ASN A 642 -36.10 -8.76 -7.44
C ASN A 642 -34.78 -8.74 -6.67
N ILE A 643 -33.66 -8.52 -7.35
CA ILE A 643 -32.36 -8.30 -6.72
C ILE A 643 -32.43 -7.06 -5.82
N ALA A 644 -32.90 -5.95 -6.29
CA ALA A 644 -33.00 -4.72 -5.53
C ALA A 644 -33.95 -4.79 -4.33
N LEU A 645 -35.13 -5.42 -4.48
CA LEU A 645 -36.17 -5.46 -3.44
C LEU A 645 -35.94 -6.52 -2.35
N LYS A 646 -35.35 -7.66 -2.69
CA LYS A 646 -35.08 -8.73 -1.70
C LYS A 646 -33.74 -8.57 -1.00
N HIS A 647 -33.06 -7.50 -1.30
CA HIS A 647 -31.75 -7.23 -0.84
C HIS A 647 -31.79 -6.71 0.59
N CYS A 648 -30.72 -6.95 1.30
CA CYS A 648 -30.59 -6.56 2.67
C CYS A 648 -30.86 -5.07 2.92
N ASN A 649 -31.01 -4.76 4.16
CA ASN A 649 -31.32 -3.46 4.69
C ASN A 649 -30.30 -2.39 4.22
N PRO A 650 -30.69 -1.39 3.40
CA PRO A 650 -29.79 -0.33 2.95
C PRO A 650 -29.25 0.57 4.09
N GLU A 651 -29.79 0.40 5.32
CA GLU A 651 -29.23 1.06 6.49
C GLU A 651 -27.91 0.45 6.97
N LEU A 652 -27.52 -0.72 6.48
CA LEU A 652 -26.22 -1.33 6.79
C LEU A 652 -25.05 -0.68 6.04
N ASP A 653 -25.32 0.15 5.05
CA ASP A 653 -24.36 0.92 4.28
C ASP A 653 -23.77 2.13 5.05
N LYS A 654 -23.88 2.12 6.37
CA LYS A 654 -23.22 3.14 7.22
C LYS A 654 -21.74 2.81 7.37
N PRO A 655 -20.85 3.78 7.08
CA PRO A 655 -19.39 3.57 7.07
C PRO A 655 -18.77 3.11 8.39
N ASN A 656 -19.55 2.93 9.43
CA ASN A 656 -19.11 2.51 10.77
C ASN A 656 -19.50 1.08 11.16
N VAL A 657 -20.07 0.27 10.27
CA VAL A 657 -20.42 -1.12 10.58
C VAL A 657 -19.23 -2.01 10.26
N THR A 658 -18.37 -2.22 11.24
CA THR A 658 -17.11 -2.97 11.10
C THR A 658 -17.27 -4.50 11.05
N ASN A 659 -18.49 -5.04 11.12
CA ASN A 659 -18.78 -6.48 11.19
C ASN A 659 -19.95 -6.90 10.30
N LEU A 660 -19.98 -6.41 9.06
CA LEU A 660 -20.88 -6.97 8.04
C LEU A 660 -20.41 -8.38 7.68
N GLU A 661 -21.30 -9.35 7.77
CA GLU A 661 -21.03 -10.66 7.18
C GLU A 661 -20.78 -10.50 5.67
N ASP A 662 -19.95 -11.37 5.07
CA ASP A 662 -19.66 -11.37 3.63
C ASP A 662 -20.91 -11.26 2.74
N LYS A 663 -22.04 -11.75 3.24
CA LYS A 663 -23.35 -11.75 2.61
C LYS A 663 -23.97 -10.36 2.49
N GLU A 664 -23.82 -9.56 3.51
CA GLU A 664 -24.34 -8.18 3.61
C GLU A 664 -23.47 -7.23 2.77
N MET A 665 -22.14 -7.42 2.77
CA MET A 665 -21.22 -6.69 1.89
C MET A 665 -21.54 -6.90 0.41
N LYS A 666 -21.74 -8.17 -0.02
CA LYS A 666 -22.12 -8.50 -1.39
C LYS A 666 -23.44 -7.85 -1.80
N SER A 667 -24.28 -7.66 -0.84
CA SER A 667 -25.57 -7.05 -1.02
C SER A 667 -25.48 -5.55 -1.28
N CYS A 668 -24.63 -4.85 -0.53
CA CYS A 668 -24.40 -3.41 -0.72
C CYS A 668 -23.80 -3.11 -2.11
N ASP A 669 -22.85 -3.94 -2.57
CA ASP A 669 -22.25 -3.81 -3.90
C ASP A 669 -23.32 -3.93 -5.03
N MET A 670 -24.33 -4.78 -4.84
CA MET A 670 -25.43 -4.94 -5.81
C MET A 670 -26.40 -3.77 -5.86
N LEU A 671 -26.55 -3.00 -4.76
CA LEU A 671 -27.41 -1.83 -4.73
C LEU A 671 -26.77 -0.61 -5.44
N HIS A 672 -25.45 -0.59 -5.54
CA HIS A 672 -24.71 0.47 -6.23
C HIS A 672 -24.49 0.17 -7.73
N SER A 673 -24.67 -1.08 -8.16
CA SER A 673 -24.68 -1.50 -9.57
C SER A 673 -26.05 -1.34 -10.17
#